data_dfa0b27c351784a406ada944cf46628d
#
_entry.id   dfa0b27c351784a406ada944cf46628d
#
_cell.length_a   1.000
_cell.length_b   1.000
_cell.length_c   1.000
_cell.angle_alpha   90.00
_cell.angle_beta   90.00
_cell.angle_gamma   90.00
#
_symmetry.space_group_name_H-M   'P 1'
#
loop_
_entity.id
_entity.type
_entity.pdbx_description
1 polymer ?
#
loop_
_entity_poly.entity_id
_entity_poly.type
_entity_poly.pdbx_seq_one_letter_code
_entity_poly.pdbx_strand_id
1 'polypeptide(L)'
;VLMPFYDADAKLIFLAGKGDSSLSILEVVDGTELISQASQTMLPDQSKGMGILPKLAVDVMSCEVDRLMQLCARQIVPVKIEVPRKSHRDFISELYPDTNSDEIVLTAENWLSGTNGQRTKTSLDPSTRKPLRVLQNAPTVAAPAAPAAPATPAAPAEPVAEVVKNTTPSNTKKVASSSPPPPSESKLPAPQSKFRHWTGTVLHPTTHITNIPKLNTSLSGSCDGFHINTERVAFPLSTPGGHVAIWELSKIGRLPSSDPPSLQNTAAVTDMRWDPFNSHRIAVGLENGKIKVWEIPEGGLKEVVSLPLETVLTGHYNKVICVRFHPLASGILASASSDSTIKIWDLESQENCITLTGHEDEILNISWSSDGKYIASMCKDNKIRIYDPRSSTEPIKVATGSEGSSRGGRIVWACSDQLLISSGFKSGAREIAVYDVTDMDRGQVESQDLGGSPSTLIPHYDEDSSTLFVTGKGDTTMHSFEVSPTEPHLHQLNTFTSDKMHQGFLFLPKTTCDPRKVEFARAWRLSKTTLVPISFKVPRIKMEYFQDDLFPETRDLRKPTMTSQQWLDGKNVQASKISVCPKDMKPLSEAPKEAPKARKYESYDPSTYKTDEEKKEELLAAMSNRLDLDKELEQDTMEGVDEDEWD
;
A
#
# COMPACT_ATOMS: atom_id res chain seq x y z
N VAL A 1 17.37 5.09 -14.47
CA VAL A 1 17.37 5.43 -15.91
C VAL A 1 16.05 4.98 -16.51
N LEU A 2 15.30 5.90 -17.14
CA LEU A 2 14.07 5.58 -17.85
C LEU A 2 14.40 5.04 -19.25
N MET A 3 13.64 4.05 -19.68
CA MET A 3 13.71 3.40 -20.99
C MET A 3 12.39 3.68 -21.73
N PRO A 4 12.35 4.65 -22.65
CA PRO A 4 11.15 4.94 -23.42
C PRO A 4 11.05 4.04 -24.65
N PHE A 5 9.84 3.58 -24.96
CA PHE A 5 9.49 2.89 -26.18
C PHE A 5 8.25 3.57 -26.76
N TYR A 6 8.25 3.82 -28.07
CA TYR A 6 7.14 4.48 -28.73
C TYR A 6 6.53 3.56 -29.78
N ASP A 7 5.24 3.36 -29.69
CA ASP A 7 4.43 2.75 -30.72
C ASP A 7 3.73 3.82 -31.55
N ALA A 8 4.14 3.96 -32.80
CA ALA A 8 3.62 4.96 -33.70
C ALA A 8 2.20 4.63 -34.21
N ASP A 9 1.82 3.36 -34.24
CA ASP A 9 0.53 2.93 -34.80
C ASP A 9 -0.60 3.16 -33.75
N ALA A 10 -0.36 2.89 -32.47
CA ALA A 10 -1.31 3.16 -31.39
C ALA A 10 -1.07 4.51 -30.68
N LYS A 11 -0.04 5.28 -31.07
CA LYS A 11 0.38 6.54 -30.42
C LYS A 11 0.67 6.38 -28.92
N LEU A 12 1.20 5.23 -28.49
CA LEU A 12 1.50 4.92 -27.09
C LEU A 12 2.99 5.05 -26.79
N ILE A 13 3.31 5.61 -25.62
CA ILE A 13 4.66 5.65 -25.06
C ILE A 13 4.70 4.75 -23.84
N PHE A 14 5.60 3.79 -23.83
CA PHE A 14 5.86 2.92 -22.69
C PHE A 14 7.12 3.40 -21.98
N LEU A 15 7.02 3.69 -20.67
CA LEU A 15 8.14 4.12 -19.84
C LEU A 15 8.40 3.08 -18.76
N ALA A 16 9.56 2.42 -18.83
CA ALA A 16 10.04 1.52 -17.81
C ALA A 16 11.32 2.07 -17.17
N GLY A 17 11.47 1.94 -15.87
CA GLY A 17 12.70 2.30 -15.17
C GLY A 17 13.65 1.12 -15.05
N LYS A 18 14.95 1.32 -15.34
CA LYS A 18 15.96 0.29 -15.03
C LYS A 18 16.13 0.19 -13.52
N GLY A 19 15.82 -0.99 -12.97
CA GLY A 19 15.75 -1.23 -11.53
C GLY A 19 14.36 -1.05 -10.92
N ASP A 20 13.38 -0.55 -11.69
CA ASP A 20 11.99 -0.38 -11.23
C ASP A 20 11.15 -1.59 -11.63
N SER A 21 10.05 -1.78 -10.89
CA SER A 21 9.03 -2.79 -11.16
C SER A 21 7.72 -2.18 -11.68
N SER A 22 7.75 -0.96 -12.22
CA SER A 22 6.60 -0.28 -12.79
C SER A 22 6.78 0.01 -14.27
N LEU A 23 5.66 -0.07 -15.01
CA LEU A 23 5.55 0.31 -16.41
C LEU A 23 4.44 1.35 -16.53
N SER A 24 4.80 2.57 -16.95
CA SER A 24 3.83 3.63 -17.23
C SER A 24 3.52 3.64 -18.72
N ILE A 25 2.23 3.74 -19.06
CA ILE A 25 1.70 3.80 -20.40
C ILE A 25 1.09 5.18 -20.60
N LEU A 26 1.61 5.92 -21.55
CA LEU A 26 1.19 7.27 -21.91
C LEU A 26 0.65 7.28 -23.32
N GLU A 27 -0.38 8.07 -23.56
CA GLU A 27 -0.95 8.29 -24.90
C GLU A 27 -0.54 9.66 -25.42
N VAL A 28 -0.14 9.70 -26.69
CA VAL A 28 0.14 10.96 -27.39
C VAL A 28 -1.15 11.46 -28.02
N VAL A 29 -1.64 12.59 -27.52
CA VAL A 29 -2.92 13.19 -27.91
C VAL A 29 -2.67 14.49 -28.67
N ASP A 30 -3.45 14.74 -29.70
CA ASP A 30 -3.42 16.02 -30.42
C ASP A 30 -4.20 17.07 -29.61
N GLY A 31 -3.55 18.07 -29.01
CA GLY A 31 -4.19 19.11 -28.22
C GLY A 31 -3.22 19.98 -27.43
N THR A 32 -3.73 20.65 -26.41
CA THR A 32 -2.92 21.49 -25.50
C THR A 32 -2.04 20.68 -24.54
N GLU A 33 -2.51 19.50 -24.15
CA GLU A 33 -1.72 18.52 -23.41
C GLU A 33 -1.34 17.39 -24.35
N LEU A 34 -0.10 17.41 -24.84
CA LEU A 34 0.40 16.48 -25.85
C LEU A 34 0.54 15.04 -25.35
N ILE A 35 0.58 14.82 -24.03
CA ILE A 35 0.77 13.51 -23.41
C ILE A 35 -0.22 13.36 -22.25
N SER A 36 -1.02 12.30 -22.30
CA SER A 36 -1.90 11.90 -21.20
C SER A 36 -1.47 10.55 -20.62
N GLN A 37 -1.68 10.34 -19.33
CA GLN A 37 -1.40 9.04 -18.70
C GLN A 37 -2.58 8.10 -18.91
N ALA A 38 -2.39 7.08 -19.75
CA ALA A 38 -3.41 6.08 -20.05
C ALA A 38 -3.51 5.02 -18.95
N SER A 39 -2.37 4.48 -18.46
CA SER A 39 -2.34 3.43 -17.44
C SER A 39 -0.97 3.33 -16.77
N GLN A 40 -0.93 2.63 -15.64
CA GLN A 40 0.32 2.21 -15.00
C GLN A 40 0.15 0.78 -14.48
N THR A 41 1.08 -0.09 -14.81
CA THR A 41 1.07 -1.51 -14.43
C THR A 41 2.30 -1.85 -13.60
N MET A 42 2.11 -2.66 -12.57
CA MET A 42 3.22 -3.22 -11.81
C MET A 42 3.70 -4.51 -12.48
N LEU A 43 5.00 -4.59 -12.65
CA LEU A 43 5.68 -5.75 -13.20
C LEU A 43 6.08 -6.72 -12.09
N PRO A 44 6.11 -8.04 -12.33
CA PRO A 44 6.39 -9.03 -11.28
C PRO A 44 7.80 -8.90 -10.68
N ASP A 45 8.75 -8.43 -11.46
CA ASP A 45 10.16 -8.30 -11.07
C ASP A 45 10.75 -6.95 -11.45
N GLN A 46 11.93 -6.62 -10.90
CA GLN A 46 12.67 -5.43 -11.31
C GLN A 46 13.23 -5.56 -12.74
N SER A 47 13.00 -4.54 -13.55
CA SER A 47 13.48 -4.48 -14.94
C SER A 47 14.97 -4.18 -15.00
N LYS A 48 15.77 -5.10 -15.54
CA LYS A 48 17.18 -4.85 -15.92
C LYS A 48 17.30 -4.26 -17.31
N GLY A 49 16.33 -4.53 -18.14
CA GLY A 49 16.18 -4.04 -19.51
C GLY A 49 14.76 -4.33 -20.01
N MET A 50 14.36 -3.68 -21.08
CA MET A 50 13.08 -3.92 -21.72
C MET A 50 13.22 -3.76 -23.24
N GLY A 51 12.37 -4.42 -24.00
CA GLY A 51 12.29 -4.30 -25.45
C GLY A 51 10.84 -4.48 -25.90
N ILE A 52 10.45 -3.78 -26.96
CA ILE A 52 9.13 -3.93 -27.58
C ILE A 52 9.22 -4.91 -28.75
N LEU A 53 8.27 -5.82 -28.87
CA LEU A 53 8.15 -6.71 -30.01
C LEU A 53 7.49 -6.00 -31.20
N PRO A 54 7.81 -6.41 -32.44
CA PRO A 54 7.09 -5.90 -33.61
C PRO A 54 5.59 -6.18 -33.53
N LYS A 55 4.76 -5.26 -33.99
CA LYS A 55 3.29 -5.40 -34.06
C LYS A 55 2.82 -6.68 -34.74
N LEU A 56 3.59 -7.19 -35.68
CA LEU A 56 3.30 -8.46 -36.35
C LEU A 56 3.36 -9.68 -35.44
N ALA A 57 3.87 -9.55 -34.21
CA ALA A 57 3.98 -10.64 -33.23
C ALA A 57 2.87 -10.64 -32.17
N VAL A 58 1.99 -9.64 -32.15
CA VAL A 58 0.90 -9.55 -31.14
C VAL A 58 -0.29 -10.42 -31.50
N ASP A 59 -1.04 -10.82 -30.48
CA ASP A 59 -2.27 -11.56 -30.63
C ASP A 59 -3.48 -10.62 -30.72
N VAL A 60 -3.82 -10.25 -31.95
CA VAL A 60 -4.91 -9.31 -32.24
C VAL A 60 -6.29 -9.81 -31.79
N MET A 61 -6.49 -11.13 -31.69
CA MET A 61 -7.77 -11.70 -31.27
C MET A 61 -7.97 -11.63 -29.75
N SER A 62 -6.90 -11.48 -28.98
CA SER A 62 -6.98 -11.20 -27.53
C SER A 62 -7.03 -9.70 -27.20
N CYS A 63 -7.17 -8.84 -28.19
CA CYS A 63 -7.05 -7.38 -28.04
C CYS A 63 -5.69 -6.93 -27.49
N GLU A 64 -4.63 -7.69 -27.75
CA GLU A 64 -3.27 -7.33 -27.42
C GLU A 64 -2.74 -6.27 -28.38
N VAL A 65 -2.54 -5.06 -27.87
CA VAL A 65 -2.07 -3.92 -28.66
C VAL A 65 -0.56 -3.96 -28.82
N ASP A 66 0.17 -4.29 -27.75
CA ASP A 66 1.62 -4.41 -27.74
C ASP A 66 2.10 -5.54 -26.86
N ARG A 67 3.32 -6.00 -27.10
CA ARG A 67 4.02 -6.94 -26.22
C ARG A 67 5.43 -6.45 -25.95
N LEU A 68 5.72 -6.23 -24.67
CA LEU A 68 7.06 -5.90 -24.22
C LEU A 68 7.72 -7.13 -23.62
N MET A 69 9.04 -7.23 -23.78
CA MET A 69 9.87 -8.28 -23.18
C MET A 69 10.67 -7.65 -22.05
N GLN A 70 10.34 -7.99 -20.81
CA GLN A 70 11.06 -7.55 -19.61
C GLN A 70 12.24 -8.47 -19.34
N LEU A 71 13.44 -7.92 -19.31
CA LEU A 71 14.62 -8.64 -18.84
C LEU A 71 14.73 -8.48 -17.31
N CYS A 72 14.57 -9.57 -16.60
CA CYS A 72 14.77 -9.68 -15.15
C CYS A 72 16.17 -10.23 -14.82
N ALA A 73 16.46 -10.47 -13.56
CA ALA A 73 17.75 -10.97 -13.12
C ALA A 73 18.08 -12.38 -13.67
N ARG A 74 17.08 -13.23 -13.86
CA ARG A 74 17.24 -14.65 -14.24
C ARG A 74 16.35 -15.11 -15.37
N GLN A 75 15.45 -14.27 -15.87
CA GLN A 75 14.44 -14.63 -16.87
C GLN A 75 14.07 -13.45 -17.76
N ILE A 76 13.47 -13.76 -18.90
CA ILE A 76 12.81 -12.77 -19.76
C ILE A 76 11.31 -13.04 -19.68
N VAL A 77 10.55 -12.03 -19.25
CA VAL A 77 9.10 -12.13 -19.03
C VAL A 77 8.37 -11.36 -20.12
N PRO A 78 7.46 -11.99 -20.89
CA PRO A 78 6.60 -11.28 -21.82
C PRO A 78 5.51 -10.52 -21.04
N VAL A 79 5.37 -9.24 -21.31
CA VAL A 79 4.35 -8.36 -20.73
C VAL A 79 3.39 -7.98 -21.86
N LYS A 80 2.18 -8.52 -21.82
CA LYS A 80 1.12 -8.23 -22.76
C LYS A 80 0.40 -6.94 -22.39
N ILE A 81 0.15 -6.10 -23.35
CA ILE A 81 -0.66 -4.89 -23.21
C ILE A 81 -1.98 -5.12 -23.93
N GLU A 82 -3.02 -5.37 -23.16
CA GLU A 82 -4.35 -5.72 -23.67
C GLU A 82 -5.34 -4.59 -23.36
N VAL A 83 -6.20 -4.27 -24.31
CA VAL A 83 -7.31 -3.32 -24.12
C VAL A 83 -8.56 -4.12 -23.77
N PRO A 84 -9.14 -3.95 -22.55
CA PRO A 84 -10.31 -4.70 -22.16
C PRO A 84 -11.52 -4.38 -23.04
N ARG A 85 -12.08 -5.38 -23.70
CA ARG A 85 -13.27 -5.29 -24.54
C ARG A 85 -14.30 -6.36 -24.17
N LYS A 86 -15.58 -6.06 -24.41
CA LYS A 86 -16.69 -7.00 -24.07
C LYS A 86 -16.78 -8.19 -25.03
N SER A 87 -16.29 -8.08 -26.25
CA SER A 87 -16.28 -9.15 -27.25
C SER A 87 -14.88 -9.33 -27.83
N HIS A 88 -14.43 -10.57 -27.93
CA HIS A 88 -13.15 -11.01 -28.53
C HIS A 88 -13.38 -11.89 -29.76
N ARG A 89 -14.60 -11.88 -30.34
CA ARG A 89 -14.93 -12.77 -31.45
C ARG A 89 -14.52 -12.20 -32.81
N ASP A 90 -14.51 -10.88 -32.92
CA ASP A 90 -14.29 -10.20 -34.19
C ASP A 90 -13.03 -9.34 -34.11
N PHE A 91 -12.35 -9.18 -35.23
CA PHE A 91 -11.21 -8.28 -35.36
C PHE A 91 -11.67 -6.82 -35.19
N ILE A 92 -11.00 -6.08 -34.30
CA ILE A 92 -11.35 -4.71 -33.96
C ILE A 92 -10.41 -3.74 -34.72
N SER A 93 -10.81 -3.32 -35.90
CA SER A 93 -10.01 -2.47 -36.80
C SER A 93 -9.59 -1.12 -36.17
N GLU A 94 -10.35 -0.59 -35.22
CA GLU A 94 -10.04 0.64 -34.50
C GLU A 94 -8.77 0.55 -33.66
N LEU A 95 -8.45 -0.64 -33.12
CA LEU A 95 -7.25 -0.87 -32.31
C LEU A 95 -6.01 -1.17 -33.16
N TYR A 96 -6.21 -1.56 -34.41
CA TYR A 96 -5.14 -2.11 -35.26
C TYR A 96 -5.09 -1.41 -36.63
N PRO A 97 -4.57 -0.17 -36.68
CA PRO A 97 -4.25 0.45 -37.95
C PRO A 97 -3.14 -0.34 -38.69
N ASP A 98 -3.03 -0.14 -39.97
CA ASP A 98 -1.99 -0.80 -40.78
C ASP A 98 -0.60 -0.50 -40.22
N THR A 99 0.17 -1.55 -39.96
CA THR A 99 1.52 -1.46 -39.39
C THR A 99 2.61 -1.61 -40.43
N ASN A 100 3.85 -1.32 -40.07
CA ASN A 100 4.99 -1.48 -40.96
C ASN A 100 5.23 -2.97 -41.27
N SER A 101 5.33 -3.28 -42.56
CA SER A 101 5.67 -4.59 -43.10
C SER A 101 7.11 -5.00 -42.72
N ASP A 102 7.38 -6.30 -42.69
CA ASP A 102 8.71 -6.91 -42.57
C ASP A 102 9.49 -7.00 -43.88
N GLU A 103 8.92 -6.48 -44.98
CA GLU A 103 9.57 -6.46 -46.29
C GLU A 103 10.71 -5.43 -46.32
N ILE A 104 11.85 -5.87 -46.89
CA ILE A 104 13.01 -5.00 -47.07
C ILE A 104 12.76 -4.10 -48.27
N VAL A 105 12.65 -2.79 -48.03
CA VAL A 105 12.36 -1.79 -49.07
C VAL A 105 13.63 -1.30 -49.77
N LEU A 106 14.75 -1.25 -49.04
CA LEU A 106 16.03 -0.74 -49.56
C LEU A 106 17.15 -1.75 -49.31
N THR A 107 18.00 -1.97 -50.28
CA THR A 107 19.29 -2.63 -50.11
C THR A 107 20.33 -1.65 -49.53
N ALA A 108 21.42 -2.17 -48.97
CA ALA A 108 22.51 -1.34 -48.48
C ALA A 108 23.12 -0.44 -49.58
N GLU A 109 23.22 -0.93 -50.81
CA GLU A 109 23.74 -0.20 -51.94
C GLU A 109 22.83 0.99 -52.30
N ASN A 110 21.52 0.78 -52.35
CA ASN A 110 20.54 1.84 -52.64
C ASN A 110 20.55 2.91 -51.52
N TRP A 111 20.71 2.52 -50.26
CA TRP A 111 20.83 3.49 -49.17
C TRP A 111 22.11 4.30 -49.25
N LEU A 112 23.24 3.67 -49.53
CA LEU A 112 24.54 4.35 -49.72
C LEU A 112 24.54 5.30 -50.93
N SER A 113 23.73 5.01 -51.96
CA SER A 113 23.55 5.89 -53.13
C SER A 113 22.62 7.09 -52.86
N GLY A 114 22.09 7.23 -51.62
CA GLY A 114 21.23 8.34 -51.20
C GLY A 114 19.74 8.13 -51.50
N THR A 115 19.32 6.93 -51.89
CA THR A 115 17.91 6.63 -52.15
C THR A 115 17.14 6.50 -50.84
N ASN A 116 16.01 7.21 -50.71
CA ASN A 116 15.10 7.12 -49.58
C ASN A 116 13.87 6.28 -49.95
N GLY A 117 13.54 5.26 -49.16
CA GLY A 117 12.35 4.45 -49.37
C GLY A 117 11.38 4.59 -48.20
N GLN A 118 10.09 4.59 -48.47
CA GLN A 118 9.06 4.50 -47.46
C GLN A 118 8.73 3.04 -47.19
N ARG A 119 8.54 2.68 -45.91
CA ARG A 119 8.13 1.32 -45.50
C ARG A 119 6.72 1.03 -46.03
N THR A 120 6.55 -0.15 -46.60
CA THR A 120 5.22 -0.67 -46.95
C THR A 120 4.40 -0.94 -45.71
N LYS A 121 3.10 -0.67 -45.75
CA LYS A 121 2.16 -0.96 -44.69
C LYS A 121 1.45 -2.30 -44.94
N THR A 122 1.12 -3.02 -43.90
CA THR A 122 0.38 -4.29 -43.96
C THR A 122 -0.70 -4.32 -42.88
N SER A 123 -1.82 -4.94 -43.19
CA SER A 123 -2.92 -5.11 -42.26
C SER A 123 -2.60 -6.18 -41.21
N LEU A 124 -3.08 -5.99 -39.98
CA LEU A 124 -3.01 -6.95 -38.90
C LEU A 124 -4.24 -7.88 -38.85
N ASP A 125 -5.23 -7.67 -39.71
CA ASP A 125 -6.42 -8.54 -39.79
C ASP A 125 -6.03 -9.97 -40.13
N PRO A 126 -6.36 -10.97 -39.29
CA PRO A 126 -6.00 -12.36 -39.56
C PRO A 126 -6.49 -12.92 -40.87
N SER A 127 -7.58 -12.37 -41.45
CA SER A 127 -8.15 -12.80 -42.73
C SER A 127 -7.34 -12.36 -43.94
N THR A 128 -6.62 -11.23 -43.81
CA THR A 128 -5.87 -10.60 -44.91
C THR A 128 -4.36 -10.61 -44.68
N ARG A 129 -3.93 -10.94 -43.48
CA ARG A 129 -2.53 -10.90 -43.05
C ARG A 129 -1.68 -11.95 -43.78
N LYS A 130 -0.57 -11.49 -44.35
CA LYS A 130 0.47 -12.39 -44.87
C LYS A 130 1.17 -13.11 -43.70
N PRO A 131 1.51 -14.41 -43.83
CA PRO A 131 2.27 -15.10 -42.78
C PRO A 131 3.65 -14.47 -42.62
N LEU A 132 4.09 -14.36 -41.34
CA LEU A 132 5.44 -13.88 -40.99
C LEU A 132 6.51 -14.66 -41.76
N ARG A 133 7.47 -13.97 -42.34
CA ARG A 133 8.61 -14.57 -43.00
C ARG A 133 9.49 -15.26 -41.97
N VAL A 134 9.37 -16.57 -41.85
CA VAL A 134 10.31 -17.36 -41.03
C VAL A 134 11.65 -17.33 -41.75
N LEU A 135 12.64 -16.64 -41.19
CA LEU A 135 14.03 -16.70 -41.66
C LEU A 135 14.55 -18.14 -41.44
N GLN A 136 14.34 -18.98 -42.44
CA GLN A 136 15.06 -20.25 -42.57
C GLN A 136 16.49 -19.89 -42.99
N ASN A 137 17.43 -20.11 -42.08
CA ASN A 137 18.89 -19.95 -42.16
C ASN A 137 19.46 -18.81 -41.27
N ALA A 138 19.41 -19.08 -39.96
CA ALA A 138 20.53 -18.63 -39.14
C ALA A 138 21.60 -19.73 -39.21
N PRO A 139 22.86 -19.40 -39.57
CA PRO A 139 23.95 -20.38 -39.46
C PRO A 139 24.05 -20.78 -37.98
N THR A 140 23.98 -22.07 -37.73
CA THR A 140 24.23 -22.65 -36.40
C THR A 140 25.65 -22.32 -36.03
N VAL A 141 25.86 -21.28 -35.27
CA VAL A 141 27.15 -21.05 -34.60
C VAL A 141 27.25 -22.14 -33.54
N ALA A 142 28.13 -23.14 -33.81
CA ALA A 142 28.48 -24.16 -32.86
C ALA A 142 28.94 -23.48 -31.57
N ALA A 143 28.29 -23.85 -30.46
CA ALA A 143 28.68 -23.39 -29.14
C ALA A 143 30.14 -23.79 -28.90
N PRO A 144 30.99 -22.92 -28.37
CA PRO A 144 32.36 -23.28 -27.98
C PRO A 144 32.29 -24.31 -26.87
N ALA A 145 32.98 -25.44 -27.08
CA ALA A 145 33.14 -26.53 -26.11
C ALA A 145 33.63 -25.98 -24.77
N ALA A 146 32.93 -26.30 -23.71
CA ALA A 146 33.37 -26.00 -22.35
C ALA A 146 34.71 -26.70 -22.06
N PRO A 147 35.67 -26.05 -21.38
CA PRO A 147 36.92 -26.71 -21.00
C PRO A 147 36.65 -27.81 -19.98
N ALA A 148 37.27 -28.98 -20.21
CA ALA A 148 37.20 -30.17 -19.38
C ALA A 148 37.70 -29.86 -17.97
N ALA A 149 36.90 -30.23 -16.96
CA ALA A 149 37.32 -30.21 -15.57
C ALA A 149 38.31 -31.36 -15.30
N PRO A 150 39.33 -31.16 -14.43
CA PRO A 150 40.32 -32.18 -14.12
C PRO A 150 39.71 -33.30 -13.26
N ALA A 151 40.08 -34.54 -13.60
CA ALA A 151 39.70 -35.76 -12.94
C ALA A 151 40.15 -35.83 -11.47
N THR A 152 39.24 -36.16 -10.56
CA THR A 152 39.52 -36.54 -9.18
C THR A 152 39.67 -38.07 -9.07
N PRO A 153 40.62 -38.58 -8.27
CA PRO A 153 40.96 -39.99 -8.23
C PRO A 153 39.93 -40.84 -7.45
N ALA A 154 39.79 -42.10 -7.88
CA ALA A 154 38.94 -43.12 -7.34
C ALA A 154 39.31 -43.54 -5.91
N ALA A 155 38.31 -43.80 -5.07
CA ALA A 155 38.44 -44.56 -3.82
C ALA A 155 37.60 -45.84 -3.91
N PRO A 156 38.00 -46.92 -3.19
CA PRO A 156 37.74 -48.31 -3.59
C PRO A 156 36.41 -48.87 -3.15
N ALA A 157 36.06 -49.96 -3.88
CA ALA A 157 34.87 -50.75 -3.74
C ALA A 157 34.87 -51.70 -2.52
N GLU A 158 33.67 -52.09 -2.15
CA GLU A 158 33.10 -53.39 -1.77
C GLU A 158 32.47 -53.50 -0.38
N PRO A 159 31.60 -54.48 -0.11
CA PRO A 159 31.05 -55.56 -0.98
C PRO A 159 29.51 -55.75 -0.99
N VAL A 160 29.12 -56.60 -1.91
CA VAL A 160 27.83 -57.15 -2.24
C VAL A 160 27.29 -58.14 -1.18
N ALA A 161 25.98 -58.19 -0.94
CA ALA A 161 25.21 -59.40 -0.56
C ALA A 161 23.76 -59.16 -0.95
N GLU A 162 23.31 -59.81 -1.90
CA GLU A 162 22.64 -61.08 -2.13
C GLU A 162 21.09 -61.00 -2.05
N VAL A 163 20.57 -61.38 -3.14
CA VAL A 163 19.19 -61.58 -3.57
C VAL A 163 18.51 -62.72 -2.78
N VAL A 164 17.25 -62.58 -2.36
CA VAL A 164 16.30 -63.68 -2.27
C VAL A 164 14.95 -63.28 -2.87
N LYS A 165 14.60 -64.01 -3.94
CA LYS A 165 13.24 -64.12 -4.52
C LYS A 165 12.35 -64.93 -3.59
N ASN A 166 11.06 -64.62 -3.52
CA ASN A 166 10.01 -65.60 -3.71
C ASN A 166 8.61 -64.96 -3.75
N THR A 167 8.01 -65.08 -4.92
CA THR A 167 6.82 -65.85 -5.34
C THR A 167 5.47 -65.47 -4.71
N THR A 168 4.62 -65.03 -5.61
CA THR A 168 3.14 -64.99 -5.56
C THR A 168 2.53 -66.40 -5.32
N PRO A 169 1.31 -66.53 -4.76
CA PRO A 169 0.21 -66.79 -5.68
C PRO A 169 -1.13 -66.06 -5.42
N SER A 170 -1.86 -66.03 -6.49
CA SER A 170 -3.24 -65.60 -6.72
C SER A 170 -4.30 -66.24 -5.81
N ASN A 171 -5.36 -65.57 -5.45
CA ASN A 171 -6.69 -65.87 -6.01
C ASN A 171 -7.86 -65.08 -5.39
N THR A 172 -8.79 -64.77 -6.26
CA THR A 172 -10.26 -64.71 -6.17
C THR A 172 -10.96 -63.47 -5.59
N LYS A 173 -11.52 -62.76 -6.55
CA LYS A 173 -12.86 -62.14 -6.65
C LYS A 173 -13.68 -61.92 -5.36
N LYS A 174 -14.00 -60.61 -5.13
CA LYS A 174 -15.39 -60.21 -4.89
C LYS A 174 -15.64 -58.80 -5.41
N VAL A 175 -16.56 -58.69 -6.33
CA VAL A 175 -17.17 -57.46 -6.83
C VAL A 175 -17.98 -56.85 -5.69
N ALA A 176 -17.69 -55.63 -5.28
CA ALA A 176 -18.59 -54.80 -4.51
C ALA A 176 -18.60 -53.42 -5.13
N SER A 177 -19.79 -53.00 -5.51
CA SER A 177 -20.16 -51.71 -6.09
C SER A 177 -19.55 -50.53 -5.34
N SER A 178 -18.74 -49.77 -6.00
CA SER A 178 -18.30 -48.47 -5.52
C SER A 178 -19.36 -47.41 -5.84
N SER A 179 -20.04 -46.91 -4.81
CA SER A 179 -20.74 -45.64 -4.86
C SER A 179 -19.72 -44.52 -5.14
N PRO A 180 -20.07 -43.49 -5.94
CA PRO A 180 -19.17 -42.36 -6.18
C PRO A 180 -18.85 -41.65 -4.88
N PRO A 181 -17.64 -41.08 -4.72
CA PRO A 181 -17.31 -40.26 -3.54
C PRO A 181 -18.25 -39.06 -3.46
N PRO A 182 -18.60 -38.62 -2.25
CA PRO A 182 -19.43 -37.44 -2.09
C PRO A 182 -18.75 -36.24 -2.78
N PRO A 183 -19.53 -35.32 -3.39
CA PRO A 183 -18.96 -34.14 -4.00
C PRO A 183 -18.15 -33.38 -2.91
N SER A 184 -16.90 -33.06 -3.24
CA SER A 184 -16.08 -32.20 -2.43
C SER A 184 -16.89 -30.95 -2.06
N GLU A 185 -17.05 -30.70 -0.77
CA GLU A 185 -17.63 -29.47 -0.27
C GLU A 185 -16.95 -28.32 -1.00
N SER A 186 -17.72 -27.62 -1.83
CA SER A 186 -17.30 -26.38 -2.41
C SER A 186 -17.04 -25.45 -1.23
N LYS A 187 -15.76 -25.16 -0.93
CA LYS A 187 -15.38 -24.15 0.03
C LYS A 187 -16.13 -22.88 -0.39
N LEU A 188 -17.10 -22.48 0.44
CA LEU A 188 -17.75 -21.20 0.30
C LEU A 188 -16.64 -20.15 0.19
N PRO A 189 -16.72 -19.23 -0.78
CA PRO A 189 -15.72 -18.16 -0.86
C PRO A 189 -15.64 -17.47 0.48
N ALA A 190 -14.43 -17.29 1.01
CA ALA A 190 -14.21 -16.59 2.26
C ALA A 190 -14.95 -15.25 2.25
N PRO A 191 -15.59 -14.83 3.36
CA PRO A 191 -16.34 -13.59 3.42
C PRO A 191 -15.44 -12.45 2.95
N GLN A 192 -15.89 -11.71 1.95
CA GLN A 192 -15.12 -10.59 1.40
C GLN A 192 -15.02 -9.49 2.46
N SER A 193 -13.81 -8.95 2.67
CA SER A 193 -13.57 -7.81 3.54
C SER A 193 -14.54 -6.65 3.27
N LYS A 194 -15.08 -6.06 4.33
CA LYS A 194 -15.93 -4.86 4.25
C LYS A 194 -15.15 -3.63 3.75
N PHE A 195 -13.84 -3.65 3.93
CA PHE A 195 -12.92 -2.57 3.56
C PHE A 195 -12.23 -2.78 2.21
N ARG A 196 -12.54 -3.84 1.46
CA ARG A 196 -11.86 -4.20 0.21
C ARG A 196 -11.80 -3.07 -0.83
N HIS A 197 -12.84 -2.24 -0.90
CA HIS A 197 -13.00 -1.20 -1.92
C HIS A 197 -12.93 0.21 -1.35
N TRP A 198 -12.19 0.41 -0.26
CA TRP A 198 -12.00 1.76 0.26
C TRP A 198 -11.28 2.66 -0.77
N THR A 199 -11.52 3.94 -0.67
CA THR A 199 -10.86 4.96 -1.49
C THR A 199 -10.26 6.04 -0.62
N GLY A 200 -9.01 6.43 -0.92
CA GLY A 200 -8.34 7.57 -0.28
C GLY A 200 -8.50 8.81 -1.15
N THR A 201 -9.00 9.88 -0.57
CA THR A 201 -9.16 11.17 -1.27
C THR A 201 -8.45 12.28 -0.51
N VAL A 202 -7.60 13.03 -1.23
CA VAL A 202 -7.01 14.25 -0.71
C VAL A 202 -8.12 15.27 -0.49
N LEU A 203 -8.18 15.90 0.68
CA LEU A 203 -9.18 16.93 0.96
C LEU A 203 -8.87 18.20 0.17
N HIS A 204 -9.85 19.13 0.12
CA HIS A 204 -9.76 20.36 -0.67
C HIS A 204 -8.50 21.19 -0.31
N PRO A 205 -7.83 21.83 -1.29
CA PRO A 205 -6.60 22.62 -1.05
C PRO A 205 -6.69 23.69 0.05
N THR A 206 -7.89 24.21 0.35
CA THR A 206 -8.11 25.13 1.46
C THR A 206 -7.81 24.54 2.84
N THR A 207 -7.73 23.21 2.95
CA THR A 207 -7.39 22.49 4.19
C THR A 207 -5.90 22.12 4.28
N HIS A 208 -5.11 22.49 3.28
CA HIS A 208 -3.68 22.16 3.22
C HIS A 208 -2.85 23.19 3.98
N ILE A 209 -1.77 22.73 4.59
CA ILE A 209 -0.68 23.58 5.08
C ILE A 209 0.44 23.53 4.03
N THR A 210 0.82 24.68 3.50
CA THR A 210 1.77 24.79 2.40
C THR A 210 2.94 25.71 2.76
N ASN A 211 4.02 25.61 1.97
CA ASN A 211 5.24 26.41 2.18
C ASN A 211 5.92 26.14 3.52
N ILE A 212 6.03 24.84 3.91
CA ILE A 212 6.78 24.45 5.11
C ILE A 212 8.26 24.71 4.86
N PRO A 213 8.88 25.66 5.60
CA PRO A 213 10.27 26.01 5.40
C PRO A 213 11.21 25.03 6.13
N LYS A 214 12.40 24.80 5.58
CA LYS A 214 13.53 24.12 6.25
C LYS A 214 13.17 22.80 6.93
N LEU A 215 12.24 22.02 6.37
CA LEU A 215 11.88 20.71 6.91
C LEU A 215 13.11 19.79 6.96
N ASN A 216 13.37 19.16 8.10
CA ASN A 216 14.39 18.13 8.22
C ASN A 216 13.86 16.79 7.69
N THR A 217 14.36 16.36 6.55
CA THR A 217 13.99 15.09 5.92
C THR A 217 15.00 13.96 6.22
N SER A 218 16.08 14.28 6.97
CA SER A 218 17.20 13.34 7.25
C SER A 218 17.05 12.58 8.56
N LEU A 219 15.87 12.59 9.18
CA LEU A 219 15.62 11.84 10.41
C LEU A 219 15.74 10.34 10.20
N SER A 220 16.12 9.64 11.28
CA SER A 220 16.27 8.18 11.27
C SER A 220 14.97 7.47 10.86
N GLY A 221 15.09 6.23 10.37
CA GLY A 221 13.94 5.40 9.99
C GLY A 221 12.95 5.11 11.12
N SER A 222 13.35 5.31 12.39
CA SER A 222 12.48 5.15 13.56
C SER A 222 11.52 6.33 13.81
N CYS A 223 11.79 7.52 13.25
CA CYS A 223 10.90 8.68 13.35
C CYS A 223 9.92 8.74 12.19
N ASP A 224 8.66 9.09 12.47
CA ASP A 224 7.61 9.25 11.45
C ASP A 224 7.76 10.53 10.60
N GLY A 225 8.76 11.37 10.89
CA GLY A 225 9.06 12.60 10.17
C GLY A 225 8.28 13.82 10.65
N PHE A 226 7.17 13.62 11.33
CA PHE A 226 6.35 14.62 12.02
C PHE A 226 5.44 13.92 13.01
N HIS A 227 4.80 14.66 13.91
CA HIS A 227 3.72 14.12 14.73
C HIS A 227 2.56 15.10 14.83
N ILE A 228 1.33 14.59 14.86
CA ILE A 228 0.12 15.41 14.82
C ILE A 228 -0.87 14.91 15.88
N ASN A 229 -1.59 15.82 16.49
CA ASN A 229 -2.75 15.54 17.31
C ASN A 229 -4.00 16.24 16.74
N THR A 230 -5.07 16.36 17.50
CA THR A 230 -6.32 16.99 17.04
C THR A 230 -6.23 18.49 16.85
N GLU A 231 -5.23 19.16 17.45
CA GLU A 231 -5.09 20.61 17.49
C GLU A 231 -3.83 21.13 16.79
N ARG A 232 -2.73 20.35 16.84
CA ARG A 232 -1.39 20.81 16.48
C ARG A 232 -0.62 19.78 15.68
N VAL A 233 0.32 20.28 14.89
CA VAL A 233 1.33 19.48 14.22
C VAL A 233 2.72 19.95 14.66
N ALA A 234 3.60 18.96 14.89
CA ALA A 234 5.02 19.16 15.18
C ALA A 234 5.85 18.59 14.04
N PHE A 235 6.81 19.33 13.53
CA PHE A 235 7.75 18.86 12.52
C PHE A 235 9.15 19.39 12.76
N PRO A 236 10.20 18.57 12.54
CA PRO A 236 11.58 18.95 12.80
C PRO A 236 12.12 19.85 11.70
N LEU A 237 12.92 20.84 12.10
CA LEU A 237 13.59 21.73 11.18
C LEU A 237 15.07 21.36 11.00
N SER A 238 15.63 21.64 9.84
CA SER A 238 17.05 21.44 9.53
C SER A 238 17.95 22.55 10.07
N THR A 239 17.42 23.42 10.94
CA THR A 239 18.19 24.47 11.62
C THR A 239 19.05 23.89 12.76
N PRO A 240 20.27 24.41 12.97
CA PRO A 240 21.13 23.99 14.10
C PRO A 240 20.42 24.20 15.44
N GLY A 241 20.68 23.29 16.40
CA GLY A 241 20.07 23.37 17.74
C GLY A 241 18.83 22.51 17.92
N GLY A 242 18.47 21.66 16.94
CA GLY A 242 17.36 20.68 17.08
C GLY A 242 16.00 21.36 17.24
N HIS A 243 15.64 22.19 16.29
CA HIS A 243 14.36 22.90 16.31
C HIS A 243 13.21 21.98 15.90
N VAL A 244 12.10 22.04 16.64
CA VAL A 244 10.82 21.43 16.31
C VAL A 244 9.78 22.53 16.15
N ALA A 245 9.30 22.75 14.94
CA ALA A 245 8.23 23.70 14.68
C ALA A 245 6.91 23.16 15.17
N ILE A 246 6.11 24.03 15.82
CA ILE A 246 4.77 23.73 16.29
C ILE A 246 3.79 24.64 15.55
N TRP A 247 2.79 24.02 14.90
CA TRP A 247 1.79 24.76 14.15
C TRP A 247 0.37 24.35 14.55
N GLU A 248 -0.50 25.32 14.73
CA GLU A 248 -1.90 25.08 15.05
C GLU A 248 -2.69 24.66 13.81
N LEU A 249 -3.44 23.57 13.87
CA LEU A 249 -4.31 23.10 12.78
C LEU A 249 -5.50 24.04 12.52
N SER A 250 -5.80 24.94 13.44
CA SER A 250 -6.75 26.03 13.22
C SER A 250 -6.25 27.10 12.24
N LYS A 251 -4.93 27.19 12.02
CA LYS A 251 -4.26 28.15 11.12
C LYS A 251 -3.84 27.48 9.81
N ILE A 252 -4.83 27.02 9.05
CA ILE A 252 -4.62 26.36 7.75
C ILE A 252 -4.14 27.38 6.71
N GLY A 253 -3.43 26.90 5.67
CA GLY A 253 -3.01 27.70 4.54
C GLY A 253 -1.50 27.76 4.35
N ARG A 254 -1.02 28.88 3.79
CA ARG A 254 0.39 29.07 3.49
C ARG A 254 1.15 29.57 4.72
N LEU A 255 2.19 28.83 5.14
CA LEU A 255 3.09 29.27 6.18
C LEU A 255 3.88 30.51 5.72
N PRO A 256 4.22 31.43 6.65
CA PRO A 256 5.09 32.56 6.34
C PRO A 256 6.47 32.03 5.90
N SER A 257 7.18 32.86 5.12
CA SER A 257 8.55 32.52 4.67
C SER A 257 9.61 32.72 5.76
N SER A 258 9.24 33.37 6.87
CA SER A 258 10.06 33.47 8.09
C SER A 258 10.13 32.11 8.80
N ASP A 259 11.12 31.96 9.69
CA ASP A 259 11.23 30.76 10.51
C ASP A 259 9.96 30.58 11.36
N PRO A 260 9.35 29.39 11.36
CA PRO A 260 8.14 29.15 12.12
C PRO A 260 8.42 29.13 13.63
N PRO A 261 7.43 29.43 14.47
CA PRO A 261 7.54 29.26 15.90
C PRO A 261 8.00 27.81 16.23
N SER A 262 9.03 27.68 17.05
CA SER A 262 9.66 26.39 17.28
C SER A 262 10.23 26.22 18.68
N LEU A 263 10.34 24.96 19.11
CA LEU A 263 11.01 24.53 20.33
C LEU A 263 12.49 24.29 20.04
N GLN A 264 13.38 24.94 20.78
CA GLN A 264 14.83 24.74 20.64
C GLN A 264 15.31 23.65 21.62
N ASN A 265 15.80 22.54 21.10
CA ASN A 265 16.17 21.39 21.93
C ASN A 265 17.67 21.30 22.27
N THR A 266 18.52 22.14 21.69
CA THR A 266 19.98 22.19 21.89
C THR A 266 20.78 21.00 21.37
N ALA A 267 20.14 19.93 20.93
CA ALA A 267 20.72 18.75 20.28
C ALA A 267 19.82 18.29 19.14
N ALA A 268 20.33 17.49 18.22
CA ALA A 268 19.56 16.97 17.10
C ALA A 268 18.38 16.12 17.59
N VAL A 269 17.21 16.34 16.97
CA VAL A 269 15.98 15.62 17.26
C VAL A 269 16.03 14.25 16.58
N THR A 270 15.66 13.23 17.30
CA THR A 270 15.63 11.83 16.80
C THR A 270 14.22 11.30 16.65
N ASP A 271 13.32 11.59 17.60
CA ASP A 271 11.90 11.26 17.55
C ASP A 271 11.09 12.29 18.32
N MET A 272 9.79 12.38 18.06
CA MET A 272 8.88 13.27 18.77
C MET A 272 7.49 12.65 18.82
N ARG A 273 6.77 12.84 19.96
CA ARG A 273 5.42 12.34 20.15
C ARG A 273 4.59 13.28 21.00
N TRP A 274 3.36 13.56 20.54
CA TRP A 274 2.34 14.18 21.37
C TRP A 274 1.83 13.19 22.39
N ASP A 275 1.54 13.66 23.58
CA ASP A 275 0.82 12.91 24.61
C ASP A 275 -0.61 12.61 24.10
N PRO A 276 -1.06 11.34 24.12
CA PRO A 276 -2.40 10.99 23.65
C PRO A 276 -3.53 11.61 24.51
N PHE A 277 -3.25 11.95 25.78
CA PHE A 277 -4.23 12.48 26.73
C PHE A 277 -4.12 13.98 27.00
N ASN A 278 -2.99 14.59 26.64
CA ASN A 278 -2.74 16.01 26.79
C ASN A 278 -2.27 16.61 25.47
N SER A 279 -3.17 17.31 24.75
CA SER A 279 -2.87 17.93 23.46
C SER A 279 -1.81 19.04 23.53
N HIS A 280 -1.46 19.51 24.71
CA HIS A 280 -0.45 20.52 24.96
C HIS A 280 0.95 19.94 25.23
N ARG A 281 1.07 18.64 25.55
CA ARG A 281 2.33 18.01 25.92
C ARG A 281 2.96 17.26 24.76
N ILE A 282 4.25 17.55 24.51
CA ILE A 282 5.05 16.84 23.50
C ILE A 282 6.38 16.37 24.09
N ALA A 283 6.72 15.09 23.88
CA ALA A 283 8.02 14.53 24.20
C ALA A 283 8.92 14.52 22.96
N VAL A 284 10.17 14.95 23.11
CA VAL A 284 11.20 15.02 22.06
C VAL A 284 12.43 14.25 22.49
N GLY A 285 12.75 13.17 21.78
CA GLY A 285 13.99 12.40 21.95
C GLY A 285 15.14 13.05 21.21
N LEU A 286 16.32 13.05 21.81
CA LEU A 286 17.51 13.73 21.33
C LEU A 286 18.71 12.79 21.13
N GLU A 287 19.64 13.24 20.27
CA GLU A 287 20.86 12.50 19.96
C GLU A 287 21.82 12.41 21.17
N ASN A 288 21.73 13.33 22.13
CA ASN A 288 22.55 13.36 23.35
C ASN A 288 22.01 12.50 24.51
N GLY A 289 21.06 11.59 24.25
CA GLY A 289 20.48 10.68 25.24
C GLY A 289 19.43 11.33 26.16
N LYS A 290 19.10 12.58 25.94
CA LYS A 290 18.09 13.28 26.75
C LYS A 290 16.73 13.26 26.05
N ILE A 291 15.67 13.31 26.86
CA ILE A 291 14.30 13.50 26.40
C ILE A 291 13.81 14.80 27.00
N LYS A 292 13.32 15.71 26.16
CA LYS A 292 12.70 16.94 26.61
C LYS A 292 11.19 16.83 26.48
N VAL A 293 10.49 17.10 27.54
CA VAL A 293 9.04 17.19 27.57
C VAL A 293 8.65 18.66 27.64
N TRP A 294 7.85 19.08 26.67
CA TRP A 294 7.43 20.47 26.51
C TRP A 294 5.94 20.61 26.73
N GLU A 295 5.52 21.67 27.37
CA GLU A 295 4.13 22.09 27.44
C GLU A 295 3.91 23.31 26.55
N ILE A 296 2.98 23.17 25.60
CA ILE A 296 2.66 24.22 24.63
C ILE A 296 1.50 25.04 25.16
N PRO A 297 1.61 26.39 25.24
CA PRO A 297 0.54 27.24 25.73
C PRO A 297 -0.69 27.20 24.83
N GLU A 298 -1.85 27.58 25.37
CA GLU A 298 -3.05 27.79 24.58
C GLU A 298 -2.79 28.84 23.47
N GLY A 299 -3.29 28.57 22.25
CA GLY A 299 -3.07 29.40 21.07
C GLY A 299 -1.73 29.19 20.37
N GLY A 300 -0.91 28.24 20.85
CA GLY A 300 0.35 27.80 20.24
C GLY A 300 1.53 28.73 20.54
N LEU A 301 2.64 28.43 19.86
CA LEU A 301 3.86 29.24 19.97
C LEU A 301 3.77 30.50 19.10
N LYS A 302 4.38 31.62 19.56
CA LYS A 302 4.49 32.86 18.79
C LYS A 302 5.90 33.08 18.24
N GLU A 303 6.91 32.51 18.89
CA GLU A 303 8.33 32.68 18.59
C GLU A 303 9.12 31.40 18.88
N VAL A 304 10.42 31.43 18.70
CA VAL A 304 11.31 30.34 19.09
C VAL A 304 11.42 30.32 20.62
N VAL A 305 11.14 29.17 21.21
CA VAL A 305 11.12 29.00 22.67
C VAL A 305 12.21 28.01 23.09
N SER A 306 13.02 28.40 24.04
CA SER A 306 14.02 27.55 24.70
C SER A 306 13.65 27.21 26.14
N LEU A 307 12.74 28.00 26.75
CA LEU A 307 12.18 27.85 28.10
C LEU A 307 10.73 28.41 28.12
N PRO A 308 9.83 27.95 28.99
CA PRO A 308 10.04 26.88 29.98
C PRO A 308 9.87 25.47 29.40
N LEU A 309 10.67 24.55 29.90
CA LEU A 309 10.49 23.12 29.75
C LEU A 309 9.62 22.59 30.89
N GLU A 310 8.73 21.66 30.62
CA GLU A 310 8.05 20.91 31.66
C GLU A 310 9.08 20.07 32.43
N THR A 311 9.85 19.27 31.68
CA THR A 311 10.93 18.46 32.29
C THR A 311 11.99 18.04 31.28
N VAL A 312 13.16 17.61 31.79
CA VAL A 312 14.24 16.98 31.04
C VAL A 312 14.57 15.65 31.69
N LEU A 313 14.23 14.56 31.02
CA LEU A 313 14.55 13.22 31.47
C LEU A 313 15.97 12.87 31.03
N THR A 314 16.78 12.47 32.01
CA THR A 314 18.20 12.10 31.82
C THR A 314 18.46 10.72 32.39
N GLY A 315 19.19 9.88 31.68
CA GLY A 315 19.51 8.53 32.13
C GLY A 315 19.92 7.58 31.02
N HIS A 316 19.61 7.89 29.75
CA HIS A 316 20.24 7.20 28.62
C HIS A 316 21.65 7.70 28.40
N TYR A 317 22.56 6.78 28.09
CA TYR A 317 24.00 7.08 27.87
C TYR A 317 24.31 7.37 26.40
N ASN A 318 23.36 7.07 25.51
CA ASN A 318 23.53 7.25 24.08
C ASN A 318 22.24 7.80 23.47
N LYS A 319 22.24 8.04 22.17
CA LYS A 319 21.15 8.55 21.36
C LYS A 319 19.81 7.87 21.67
N VAL A 320 18.77 8.64 21.93
CA VAL A 320 17.39 8.15 22.01
C VAL A 320 16.93 7.81 20.60
N ILE A 321 16.42 6.61 20.35
CA ILE A 321 15.95 6.17 19.04
C ILE A 321 14.47 6.50 18.85
N CYS A 322 13.65 6.18 19.83
CA CYS A 322 12.23 6.47 19.78
C CYS A 322 11.62 6.66 21.18
N VAL A 323 10.52 7.38 21.21
CA VAL A 323 9.71 7.64 22.42
C VAL A 323 8.26 7.23 22.19
N ARG A 324 7.61 6.58 23.17
CA ARG A 324 6.23 6.09 23.08
C ARG A 324 5.48 6.33 24.38
N PHE A 325 4.44 7.15 24.35
CA PHE A 325 3.53 7.28 25.47
C PHE A 325 2.75 5.98 25.70
N HIS A 326 2.41 5.74 26.94
CA HIS A 326 1.57 4.61 27.31
C HIS A 326 0.14 4.81 26.76
N PRO A 327 -0.51 3.75 26.23
CA PRO A 327 -1.80 3.89 25.55
C PRO A 327 -2.99 4.16 26.48
N LEU A 328 -2.89 3.86 27.80
CA LEU A 328 -4.00 3.94 28.75
C LEU A 328 -3.69 4.76 30.01
N ALA A 329 -2.41 4.83 30.42
CA ALA A 329 -1.99 5.57 31.61
C ALA A 329 -1.46 6.95 31.26
N SER A 330 -1.94 7.98 31.94
CA SER A 330 -1.35 9.31 31.85
C SER A 330 0.04 9.36 32.50
N GLY A 331 0.94 10.15 31.93
CA GLY A 331 2.24 10.42 32.53
C GLY A 331 3.29 9.31 32.40
N ILE A 332 2.98 8.18 31.74
CA ILE A 332 3.96 7.13 31.47
C ILE A 332 4.52 7.25 30.05
N LEU A 333 5.85 7.28 29.95
CA LEU A 333 6.58 7.35 28.70
C LEU A 333 7.62 6.23 28.62
N ALA A 334 7.68 5.49 27.53
CA ALA A 334 8.77 4.57 27.23
C ALA A 334 9.72 5.17 26.20
N SER A 335 11.01 4.96 26.36
CA SER A 335 12.05 5.35 25.40
C SER A 335 13.02 4.20 25.16
N ALA A 336 13.45 4.07 23.88
CA ALA A 336 14.51 3.16 23.51
C ALA A 336 15.73 3.96 23.03
N SER A 337 16.92 3.44 23.31
CA SER A 337 18.18 4.11 23.00
C SER A 337 19.19 3.17 22.33
N SER A 338 20.16 3.77 21.66
CA SER A 338 21.35 3.08 21.15
C SER A 338 22.26 2.55 22.27
N ASP A 339 21.94 2.79 23.54
CA ASP A 339 22.59 2.14 24.69
C ASP A 339 22.04 0.74 24.98
N SER A 340 21.23 0.17 24.06
CA SER A 340 20.61 -1.14 24.11
C SER A 340 19.63 -1.32 25.29
N THR A 341 19.11 -0.23 25.88
CA THR A 341 18.10 -0.25 26.94
C THR A 341 16.79 0.40 26.53
N ILE A 342 15.70 -0.08 27.15
CA ILE A 342 14.41 0.62 27.14
C ILE A 342 14.18 1.14 28.55
N LYS A 343 13.83 2.42 28.66
CA LYS A 343 13.51 3.05 29.95
C LYS A 343 12.06 3.49 29.97
N ILE A 344 11.42 3.28 31.14
CA ILE A 344 10.06 3.73 31.40
C ILE A 344 10.13 4.83 32.45
N TRP A 345 9.55 5.95 32.09
CA TRP A 345 9.57 7.19 32.85
C TRP A 345 8.18 7.49 33.39
N ASP A 346 8.13 7.91 34.63
CA ASP A 346 6.97 8.61 35.17
C ASP A 346 7.21 10.11 35.07
N LEU A 347 6.37 10.81 34.33
CA LEU A 347 6.49 12.26 34.11
C LEU A 347 6.08 13.08 35.32
N GLU A 348 5.31 12.51 36.25
CA GLU A 348 4.93 13.19 37.50
C GLU A 348 6.10 13.23 38.47
N SER A 349 6.78 12.12 38.69
CA SER A 349 8.00 12.05 39.51
C SER A 349 9.26 12.51 38.79
N GLN A 350 9.21 12.56 37.44
CA GLN A 350 10.34 12.87 36.56
C GLN A 350 11.50 11.88 36.64
N GLU A 351 11.22 10.66 37.06
CA GLU A 351 12.21 9.61 37.30
C GLU A 351 12.08 8.44 36.31
N ASN A 352 13.20 7.74 36.12
CA ASN A 352 13.20 6.45 35.43
C ASN A 352 12.77 5.36 36.43
N CYS A 353 11.57 4.84 36.24
CA CYS A 353 11.01 3.82 37.12
C CYS A 353 11.48 2.40 36.80
N ILE A 354 11.64 2.08 35.51
CA ILE A 354 11.97 0.74 35.04
C ILE A 354 12.98 0.81 33.90
N THR A 355 14.00 -0.04 33.94
CA THR A 355 14.96 -0.21 32.84
C THR A 355 14.91 -1.65 32.34
N LEU A 356 14.54 -1.85 31.08
CA LEU A 356 14.50 -3.16 30.44
C LEU A 356 15.83 -3.41 29.70
N THR A 357 16.32 -4.63 29.83
CA THR A 357 17.64 -5.07 29.35
C THR A 357 17.51 -6.32 28.45
N GLY A 358 18.63 -6.93 28.06
CA GLY A 358 18.64 -8.15 27.25
C GLY A 358 18.75 -7.93 25.74
N HIS A 359 18.99 -6.70 25.27
CA HIS A 359 19.31 -6.43 23.86
C HIS A 359 20.84 -6.49 23.64
N GLU A 360 21.26 -7.15 22.56
CA GLU A 360 22.68 -7.33 22.22
C GLU A 360 23.20 -6.23 21.26
N ASP A 361 22.28 -5.47 20.65
CA ASP A 361 22.60 -4.40 19.68
C ASP A 361 21.59 -3.24 19.81
N GLU A 362 21.68 -2.27 18.92
CA GLU A 362 20.81 -1.09 18.89
C GLU A 362 19.33 -1.46 18.67
N ILE A 363 18.46 -0.90 19.50
CA ILE A 363 17.02 -1.06 19.39
C ILE A 363 16.51 -0.19 18.24
N LEU A 364 15.75 -0.76 17.32
CA LEU A 364 15.20 -0.08 16.17
C LEU A 364 13.86 0.59 16.45
N ASN A 365 12.99 -0.10 17.16
CA ASN A 365 11.64 0.37 17.44
C ASN A 365 11.05 -0.35 18.65
N ILE A 366 10.13 0.33 19.33
CA ILE A 366 9.30 -0.24 20.40
C ILE A 366 7.82 0.08 20.19
N SER A 367 6.95 -0.80 20.67
CA SER A 367 5.51 -0.61 20.62
C SER A 367 4.84 -1.17 21.87
N TRP A 368 3.96 -0.38 22.49
CA TRP A 368 3.09 -0.85 23.56
C TRP A 368 1.98 -1.75 23.00
N SER A 369 1.59 -2.78 23.75
CA SER A 369 0.34 -3.51 23.53
C SER A 369 -0.87 -2.58 23.69
N SER A 370 -2.00 -2.94 23.12
CA SER A 370 -3.20 -2.09 23.15
C SER A 370 -3.75 -1.90 24.56
N ASP A 371 -3.54 -2.90 25.43
CA ASP A 371 -3.89 -2.88 26.86
C ASP A 371 -2.83 -2.21 27.75
N GLY A 372 -1.67 -1.82 27.20
CA GLY A 372 -0.57 -1.20 27.91
C GLY A 372 0.18 -2.10 28.88
N LYS A 373 -0.03 -3.42 28.82
CA LYS A 373 0.64 -4.37 29.70
C LYS A 373 2.04 -4.73 29.21
N TYR A 374 2.19 -4.90 27.90
CA TYR A 374 3.41 -5.40 27.29
C TYR A 374 4.09 -4.34 26.42
N ILE A 375 5.40 -4.46 26.29
CA ILE A 375 6.20 -3.75 25.29
C ILE A 375 6.84 -4.76 24.36
N ALA A 376 6.65 -4.61 23.07
CA ALA A 376 7.42 -5.31 22.06
C ALA A 376 8.58 -4.42 21.58
N SER A 377 9.74 -5.02 21.36
CA SER A 377 10.91 -4.36 20.78
C SER A 377 11.45 -5.12 19.58
N MET A 378 12.01 -4.38 18.64
CA MET A 378 12.75 -4.88 17.49
C MET A 378 14.18 -4.34 17.55
N CYS A 379 15.17 -5.20 17.41
CA CYS A 379 16.58 -4.88 17.58
C CYS A 379 17.39 -5.26 16.32
N LYS A 380 18.56 -4.65 16.14
CA LYS A 380 19.49 -4.98 15.04
C LYS A 380 20.11 -6.37 15.15
N ASP A 381 20.03 -6.99 16.33
CA ASP A 381 20.46 -8.38 16.55
C ASP A 381 19.53 -9.42 15.92
N ASN A 382 18.57 -8.97 15.09
CA ASN A 382 17.55 -9.79 14.43
C ASN A 382 16.61 -10.51 15.40
N LYS A 383 16.41 -9.98 16.60
CA LYS A 383 15.46 -10.53 17.57
C LYS A 383 14.31 -9.55 17.83
N ILE A 384 13.14 -10.12 17.98
CA ILE A 384 11.93 -9.44 18.48
C ILE A 384 11.71 -9.92 19.90
N ARG A 385 11.51 -9.00 20.83
CA ARG A 385 11.33 -9.31 22.25
C ARG A 385 10.05 -8.73 22.79
N ILE A 386 9.41 -9.45 23.69
CA ILE A 386 8.23 -8.98 24.44
C ILE A 386 8.61 -8.91 25.90
N TYR A 387 8.30 -7.80 26.53
CA TYR A 387 8.50 -7.54 27.96
C TYR A 387 7.17 -7.33 28.66
N ASP A 388 7.06 -7.81 29.91
CA ASP A 388 6.12 -7.30 30.89
C ASP A 388 6.90 -6.42 31.88
N PRO A 389 6.92 -5.09 31.67
CA PRO A 389 7.82 -4.18 32.40
C PRO A 389 7.63 -4.20 33.92
N ARG A 390 6.44 -4.54 34.37
CA ARG A 390 6.09 -4.56 35.81
C ARG A 390 6.44 -5.88 36.51
N SER A 391 6.71 -6.93 35.72
CA SER A 391 7.06 -8.25 36.29
C SER A 391 8.54 -8.60 36.10
N SER A 392 9.18 -8.15 35.01
CA SER A 392 10.57 -8.49 34.71
C SER A 392 11.26 -7.41 33.92
N THR A 393 12.54 -7.19 34.17
CA THR A 393 13.43 -6.34 33.37
C THR A 393 14.00 -7.07 32.15
N GLU A 394 13.94 -8.41 32.12
CA GLU A 394 14.32 -9.26 31.02
C GLU A 394 13.12 -9.65 30.16
N PRO A 395 13.33 -9.99 28.87
CA PRO A 395 12.24 -10.34 27.97
C PRO A 395 11.54 -11.64 28.43
N ILE A 396 10.21 -11.64 28.38
CA ILE A 396 9.39 -12.82 28.68
C ILE A 396 9.23 -13.75 27.48
N LYS A 397 9.37 -13.20 26.25
CA LYS A 397 9.33 -13.95 24.98
C LYS A 397 10.32 -13.35 23.99
N VAL A 398 10.92 -14.20 23.17
CA VAL A 398 11.89 -13.80 22.12
C VAL A 398 11.58 -14.58 20.87
N ALA A 399 11.55 -13.90 19.71
CA ALA A 399 11.46 -14.54 18.41
C ALA A 399 12.62 -14.08 17.51
N THR A 400 12.96 -14.90 16.52
CA THR A 400 13.87 -14.50 15.45
C THR A 400 13.12 -13.59 14.47
N GLY A 401 13.62 -12.38 14.26
CA GLY A 401 13.09 -11.42 13.30
C GLY A 401 13.61 -11.66 11.88
N SER A 402 13.24 -10.74 10.96
CA SER A 402 13.70 -10.80 9.57
C SER A 402 15.22 -10.60 9.45
N GLU A 403 15.87 -11.34 8.54
CA GLU A 403 17.33 -11.36 8.34
C GLU A 403 17.97 -9.99 8.02
N GLY A 404 17.19 -9.05 7.51
CA GLY A 404 17.65 -7.71 7.11
C GLY A 404 17.40 -6.61 8.14
N SER A 405 17.10 -6.93 9.40
CA SER A 405 16.79 -5.96 10.48
C SER A 405 17.88 -4.91 10.68
N SER A 406 19.13 -5.21 10.34
CA SER A 406 20.24 -4.24 10.45
C SER A 406 20.03 -2.93 9.66
N ARG A 407 19.18 -2.92 8.63
CA ARG A 407 18.86 -1.74 7.81
C ARG A 407 17.80 -0.84 8.42
N GLY A 408 17.05 -1.35 9.39
CA GLY A 408 15.93 -0.68 10.02
C GLY A 408 14.67 -1.51 9.98
N GLY A 409 13.77 -1.26 10.93
CA GLY A 409 12.50 -1.98 11.03
C GLY A 409 11.58 -1.32 12.03
N ARG A 410 10.32 -1.69 11.95
CA ARG A 410 9.24 -1.22 12.82
C ARG A 410 8.40 -2.39 13.29
N ILE A 411 7.74 -2.22 14.43
CA ILE A 411 6.87 -3.23 15.02
C ILE A 411 5.58 -2.59 15.50
N VAL A 412 4.45 -3.28 15.27
CA VAL A 412 3.12 -2.91 15.77
C VAL A 412 2.37 -4.14 16.25
N TRP A 413 1.52 -3.95 17.26
CA TRP A 413 0.59 -4.96 17.72
C TRP A 413 -0.67 -4.97 16.85
N ALA A 414 -1.30 -6.13 16.71
CA ALA A 414 -2.52 -6.31 15.94
C ALA A 414 -3.46 -7.35 16.55
N CYS A 415 -4.74 -7.35 16.13
CA CYS A 415 -5.77 -8.32 16.55
C CYS A 415 -5.88 -8.44 18.08
N SER A 416 -6.08 -7.30 18.76
CA SER A 416 -6.18 -7.25 20.24
C SER A 416 -4.99 -7.94 20.91
N ASP A 417 -3.79 -7.61 20.46
CA ASP A 417 -2.49 -8.06 20.97
C ASP A 417 -2.18 -9.56 20.79
N GLN A 418 -2.92 -10.24 19.91
CA GLN A 418 -2.66 -11.65 19.57
C GLN A 418 -1.52 -11.78 18.54
N LEU A 419 -1.35 -10.79 17.67
CA LEU A 419 -0.34 -10.78 16.63
C LEU A 419 0.62 -9.61 16.81
N LEU A 420 1.88 -9.83 16.43
CA LEU A 420 2.86 -8.79 16.20
C LEU A 420 3.18 -8.72 14.71
N ILE A 421 3.24 -7.52 14.16
CA ILE A 421 3.60 -7.29 12.77
C ILE A 421 4.88 -6.46 12.74
N SER A 422 5.93 -7.02 12.16
CA SER A 422 7.17 -6.30 11.90
C SER A 422 7.26 -5.87 10.46
N SER A 423 7.86 -4.73 10.22
CA SER A 423 8.33 -4.33 8.90
C SER A 423 9.85 -4.29 8.90
N GLY A 424 10.47 -4.82 7.85
CA GLY A 424 11.91 -4.91 7.77
C GLY A 424 12.38 -5.15 6.33
N PHE A 425 13.57 -5.74 6.23
CA PHE A 425 14.16 -6.10 4.94
C PHE A 425 14.52 -7.58 4.95
N LYS A 426 14.33 -8.25 3.81
CA LYS A 426 14.75 -9.62 3.56
C LYS A 426 15.38 -9.69 2.18
N SER A 427 16.62 -10.17 2.10
CA SER A 427 17.34 -10.28 0.83
C SER A 427 17.35 -9.00 -0.03
N GLY A 428 17.26 -7.82 0.61
CA GLY A 428 17.25 -6.51 -0.06
C GLY A 428 15.86 -5.99 -0.46
N ALA A 429 14.81 -6.79 -0.38
CA ALA A 429 13.43 -6.37 -0.53
C ALA A 429 12.83 -5.96 0.83
N ARG A 430 11.78 -5.15 0.80
CA ARG A 430 11.02 -4.77 2.00
C ARG A 430 9.98 -5.84 2.29
N GLU A 431 9.90 -6.25 3.54
CA GLU A 431 9.01 -7.31 4.00
C GLU A 431 8.14 -6.82 5.15
N ILE A 432 6.90 -7.33 5.21
CA ILE A 432 6.07 -7.36 6.41
C ILE A 432 6.04 -8.79 6.88
N ALA A 433 6.31 -9.04 8.15
CA ALA A 433 6.24 -10.36 8.76
C ALA A 433 5.29 -10.35 9.96
N VAL A 434 4.50 -11.41 10.08
CA VAL A 434 3.52 -11.61 11.15
C VAL A 434 4.03 -12.67 12.11
N TYR A 435 3.87 -12.43 13.40
CA TYR A 435 4.25 -13.33 14.50
C TYR A 435 3.05 -13.58 15.39
N ASP A 436 2.84 -14.82 15.76
CA ASP A 436 1.86 -15.18 16.78
C ASP A 436 2.47 -14.96 18.18
N VAL A 437 1.85 -14.07 18.96
CA VAL A 437 2.32 -13.75 20.31
C VAL A 437 2.21 -14.94 21.26
N THR A 438 1.32 -15.88 20.99
CA THR A 438 1.16 -17.08 21.84
C THR A 438 2.31 -18.07 21.64
N ASP A 439 2.85 -18.18 20.41
CA ASP A 439 3.94 -19.09 20.01
C ASP A 439 5.05 -18.35 19.26
N MET A 440 5.82 -17.54 19.98
CA MET A 440 6.92 -16.76 19.41
C MET A 440 8.11 -17.65 18.95
N ASP A 441 8.23 -18.87 19.48
CA ASP A 441 9.29 -19.82 19.11
C ASP A 441 9.12 -20.34 17.68
N ARG A 442 7.90 -20.36 17.16
CA ARG A 442 7.61 -20.67 15.75
C ARG A 442 8.25 -19.67 14.78
N GLY A 443 8.59 -18.47 15.25
CA GLY A 443 9.07 -17.38 14.42
C GLY A 443 7.96 -16.74 13.59
N GLN A 444 8.30 -16.24 12.39
CA GLN A 444 7.31 -15.64 11.50
C GLN A 444 6.32 -16.69 10.98
N VAL A 445 5.02 -16.42 11.13
CA VAL A 445 3.93 -17.31 10.66
C VAL A 445 3.51 -16.98 9.23
N GLU A 446 3.59 -15.72 8.84
CA GLU A 446 3.30 -15.25 7.48
C GLU A 446 4.19 -14.07 7.11
N SER A 447 4.51 -13.90 5.84
CA SER A 447 5.22 -12.74 5.35
C SER A 447 4.78 -12.29 3.96
N GLN A 448 4.87 -10.97 3.73
CA GLN A 448 4.52 -10.34 2.46
C GLN A 448 5.66 -9.45 1.97
N ASP A 449 6.17 -9.75 0.76
CA ASP A 449 7.15 -8.90 0.07
C ASP A 449 6.46 -7.68 -0.56
N LEU A 450 7.01 -6.50 -0.33
CA LEU A 450 6.52 -5.20 -0.85
C LEU A 450 7.52 -4.54 -1.82
N GLY A 451 8.45 -5.34 -2.38
CA GLY A 451 9.39 -4.88 -3.38
C GLY A 451 10.60 -4.12 -2.82
N GLY A 452 11.51 -3.76 -3.73
CA GLY A 452 12.77 -3.12 -3.38
C GLY A 452 12.66 -1.60 -3.29
N SER A 453 12.97 -1.04 -2.11
CA SER A 453 13.19 0.40 -1.89
C SER A 453 14.16 0.54 -0.72
N PRO A 454 14.99 1.59 -0.67
CA PRO A 454 15.95 1.79 0.41
C PRO A 454 15.29 2.24 1.72
N SER A 455 14.03 2.68 1.70
CA SER A 455 13.35 3.24 2.86
C SER A 455 12.67 2.18 3.71
N THR A 456 12.73 2.35 5.03
CA THR A 456 12.00 1.52 5.98
C THR A 456 10.49 1.74 5.84
N LEU A 457 9.73 0.65 5.86
CA LEU A 457 8.29 0.69 5.90
C LEU A 457 7.79 1.16 7.26
N ILE A 458 6.75 1.97 7.25
CA ILE A 458 6.07 2.50 8.43
C ILE A 458 4.69 1.85 8.49
N PRO A 459 4.48 0.85 9.36
CA PRO A 459 3.18 0.23 9.56
C PRO A 459 2.32 1.08 10.50
N HIS A 460 1.05 1.24 10.16
CA HIS A 460 0.01 1.80 11.00
C HIS A 460 -1.16 0.82 11.09
N TYR A 461 -1.40 0.29 12.26
CA TYR A 461 -2.52 -0.61 12.47
C TYR A 461 -3.71 0.14 13.08
N ASP A 462 -4.86 -0.01 12.46
CA ASP A 462 -6.14 0.50 12.92
C ASP A 462 -6.95 -0.65 13.52
N GLU A 463 -7.08 -0.65 14.83
CA GLU A 463 -7.71 -1.73 15.59
C GLU A 463 -9.21 -1.86 15.26
N ASP A 464 -9.91 -0.74 15.06
CA ASP A 464 -11.36 -0.73 14.84
C ASP A 464 -11.77 -1.33 13.49
N SER A 465 -10.92 -1.19 12.47
CA SER A 465 -11.16 -1.78 11.13
C SER A 465 -10.28 -3.01 10.86
N SER A 466 -9.43 -3.41 11.79
CA SER A 466 -8.42 -4.46 11.60
C SER A 466 -7.55 -4.24 10.35
N THR A 467 -7.34 -2.98 9.97
CA THR A 467 -6.62 -2.62 8.75
C THR A 467 -5.21 -2.16 9.09
N LEU A 468 -4.23 -2.80 8.44
CA LEU A 468 -2.83 -2.40 8.46
C LEU A 468 -2.54 -1.54 7.23
N PHE A 469 -2.15 -0.30 7.44
CA PHE A 469 -1.65 0.59 6.41
C PHE A 469 -0.13 0.62 6.45
N VAL A 470 0.51 0.49 5.29
CA VAL A 470 1.97 0.41 5.19
C VAL A 470 2.46 1.34 4.10
N THR A 471 3.35 2.24 4.45
CA THR A 471 4.01 3.15 3.50
C THR A 471 5.47 3.33 3.86
N GLY A 472 6.30 3.78 2.93
CA GLY A 472 7.71 4.09 3.18
C GLY A 472 7.98 5.59 3.01
N LYS A 473 8.99 6.08 3.73
CA LYS A 473 9.48 7.45 3.56
C LYS A 473 10.12 7.59 2.16
N GLY A 474 9.59 8.48 1.33
CA GLY A 474 10.01 8.62 -0.06
C GLY A 474 9.14 7.84 -1.07
N ASP A 475 8.20 7.02 -0.61
CA ASP A 475 7.25 6.34 -1.47
C ASP A 475 6.11 7.28 -1.91
N THR A 476 5.43 6.90 -2.98
CA THR A 476 4.17 7.52 -3.42
C THR A 476 2.98 6.64 -3.15
N THR A 477 3.22 5.38 -2.81
CA THR A 477 2.20 4.34 -2.63
C THR A 477 2.08 3.95 -1.16
N MET A 478 0.85 3.73 -0.70
CA MET A 478 0.53 3.14 0.59
C MET A 478 -0.27 1.87 0.34
N HIS A 479 0.25 0.74 0.80
CA HIS A 479 -0.43 -0.56 0.77
C HIS A 479 -1.34 -0.70 1.97
N SER A 480 -2.38 -1.49 1.86
CA SER A 480 -3.21 -1.85 3.00
C SER A 480 -3.58 -3.32 3.00
N PHE A 481 -3.72 -3.86 4.19
CA PHE A 481 -4.06 -5.26 4.44
C PHE A 481 -5.11 -5.32 5.55
N GLU A 482 -6.09 -6.18 5.39
CA GLU A 482 -6.91 -6.61 6.54
C GLU A 482 -6.14 -7.69 7.29
N VAL A 483 -6.02 -7.52 8.60
CA VAL A 483 -5.31 -8.46 9.47
C VAL A 483 -6.32 -9.35 10.16
N SER A 484 -6.15 -10.67 10.02
CA SER A 484 -7.00 -11.69 10.65
C SER A 484 -6.22 -12.45 11.72
N PRO A 485 -6.85 -12.80 12.86
CA PRO A 485 -6.21 -13.66 13.85
C PRO A 485 -6.02 -15.11 13.36
N THR A 486 -6.67 -15.50 12.25
CA THR A 486 -6.60 -16.84 11.64
C THR A 486 -5.91 -16.80 10.30
N GLU A 487 -5.19 -17.86 9.94
CA GLU A 487 -4.51 -17.99 8.64
C GLU A 487 -5.53 -18.00 7.46
N PRO A 488 -5.25 -17.28 6.37
CA PRO A 488 -4.16 -16.33 6.19
C PRO A 488 -4.36 -15.06 7.01
N HIS A 489 -3.28 -14.56 7.64
CA HIS A 489 -3.34 -13.39 8.52
C HIS A 489 -3.41 -12.07 7.75
N LEU A 490 -2.87 -12.01 6.52
CA LEU A 490 -2.79 -10.81 5.70
C LEU A 490 -3.65 -10.94 4.45
N HIS A 491 -4.71 -10.15 4.37
CA HIS A 491 -5.54 -10.05 3.16
C HIS A 491 -5.32 -8.69 2.50
N GLN A 492 -4.75 -8.69 1.30
CA GLN A 492 -4.50 -7.45 0.59
C GLN A 492 -5.80 -6.72 0.25
N LEU A 493 -5.85 -5.46 0.64
CA LEU A 493 -6.92 -4.53 0.31
C LEU A 493 -6.51 -3.59 -0.82
N ASN A 494 -7.21 -2.47 -0.96
CA ASN A 494 -6.88 -1.44 -1.94
C ASN A 494 -5.56 -0.73 -1.59
N THR A 495 -4.98 -0.03 -2.55
CA THR A 495 -3.79 0.80 -2.40
C THR A 495 -4.14 2.27 -2.65
N PHE A 496 -3.47 3.15 -1.91
CA PHE A 496 -3.53 4.59 -2.16
C PHE A 496 -2.25 5.05 -2.83
N THR A 497 -2.39 5.72 -3.97
CA THR A 497 -1.26 6.32 -4.68
C THR A 497 -1.41 7.84 -4.66
N SER A 498 -0.33 8.55 -4.38
CA SER A 498 -0.30 10.00 -4.32
C SER A 498 0.61 10.58 -5.41
N ASP A 499 0.32 11.82 -5.79
CA ASP A 499 1.10 12.63 -6.74
C ASP A 499 2.50 13.00 -6.24
N LYS A 500 2.72 12.97 -4.91
CA LYS A 500 3.97 13.42 -4.28
C LYS A 500 4.48 12.37 -3.30
N MET A 501 5.81 12.27 -3.21
CA MET A 501 6.50 11.40 -2.27
C MET A 501 6.15 11.76 -0.83
N HIS A 502 5.89 10.76 0.01
CA HIS A 502 5.67 10.91 1.43
C HIS A 502 7.00 11.18 2.15
N GLN A 503 7.06 12.18 3.02
CA GLN A 503 8.12 12.35 4.01
C GLN A 503 7.68 11.86 5.39
N GLY A 504 6.38 11.68 5.56
CA GLY A 504 5.73 11.12 6.74
C GLY A 504 4.25 10.93 6.46
N PHE A 505 3.64 10.01 7.20
CA PHE A 505 2.22 9.68 7.10
C PHE A 505 1.71 9.27 8.48
N LEU A 506 0.67 9.93 8.98
CA LEU A 506 0.11 9.65 10.31
C LEU A 506 -1.42 9.69 10.29
N PHE A 507 -2.01 8.74 10.99
CA PHE A 507 -3.45 8.66 11.17
C PHE A 507 -3.89 9.42 12.42
N LEU A 508 -5.04 10.08 12.34
CA LEU A 508 -5.71 10.69 13.46
C LEU A 508 -6.65 9.70 14.15
N PRO A 509 -7.02 9.96 15.42
CA PRO A 509 -8.03 9.15 16.12
C PRO A 509 -9.36 9.10 15.36
N LYS A 510 -10.08 8.00 15.47
CA LYS A 510 -11.40 7.78 14.85
C LYS A 510 -12.43 8.86 15.16
N THR A 511 -12.33 9.47 16.33
CA THR A 511 -13.21 10.59 16.75
C THR A 511 -13.14 11.82 15.84
N THR A 512 -12.10 11.92 14.99
CA THR A 512 -11.93 13.00 14.01
C THR A 512 -12.51 12.68 12.64
N CYS A 513 -12.87 11.42 12.40
CA CYS A 513 -13.48 10.98 11.16
C CYS A 513 -14.94 11.44 11.05
N ASP A 514 -15.46 11.55 9.82
CA ASP A 514 -16.86 11.88 9.54
C ASP A 514 -17.65 10.62 9.17
N PRO A 515 -18.39 10.01 10.13
CA PRO A 515 -19.16 8.78 9.86
C PRO A 515 -20.27 8.97 8.84
N ARG A 516 -20.79 10.22 8.67
CA ARG A 516 -21.83 10.53 7.67
C ARG A 516 -21.34 10.35 6.25
N LYS A 517 -20.02 10.53 6.03
CA LYS A 517 -19.37 10.32 4.73
C LYS A 517 -18.73 8.95 4.63
N VAL A 518 -19.04 8.07 5.58
CA VAL A 518 -18.44 6.73 5.70
C VAL A 518 -16.89 6.79 5.70
N GLU A 519 -16.36 7.83 6.34
CA GLU A 519 -14.92 8.02 6.51
C GLU A 519 -14.45 7.18 7.70
N PHE A 520 -13.81 6.05 7.42
CA PHE A 520 -13.35 5.13 8.46
C PHE A 520 -11.94 5.43 8.97
N ALA A 521 -11.15 6.21 8.23
CA ALA A 521 -9.85 6.65 8.68
C ALA A 521 -9.51 8.02 8.09
N ARG A 522 -8.80 8.85 8.86
CA ARG A 522 -8.27 10.13 8.43
C ARG A 522 -6.78 10.19 8.73
N ALA A 523 -5.99 10.59 7.74
CA ALA A 523 -4.56 10.74 7.90
C ALA A 523 -4.06 12.07 7.37
N TRP A 524 -2.85 12.43 7.82
CA TRP A 524 -2.09 13.55 7.28
C TRP A 524 -0.83 13.02 6.61
N ARG A 525 -0.56 13.52 5.42
CA ARG A 525 0.63 13.23 4.64
C ARG A 525 1.54 14.44 4.59
N LEU A 526 2.76 14.27 5.06
CA LEU A 526 3.82 15.25 4.91
C LEU A 526 4.58 14.98 3.61
N SER A 527 4.76 16.01 2.80
CA SER A 527 5.70 16.04 1.67
C SER A 527 6.86 17.00 2.01
N LYS A 528 7.75 17.28 1.07
CA LYS A 528 8.89 18.19 1.32
C LYS A 528 8.48 19.60 1.77
N THR A 529 7.33 20.09 1.33
CA THR A 529 6.90 21.48 1.55
C THR A 529 5.43 21.62 1.93
N THR A 530 4.68 20.52 1.97
CA THR A 530 3.23 20.57 2.21
C THR A 530 2.80 19.49 3.17
N LEU A 531 1.79 19.80 3.98
CA LEU A 531 1.08 18.85 4.82
C LEU A 531 -0.38 18.84 4.40
N VAL A 532 -0.88 17.65 4.06
CA VAL A 532 -2.16 17.46 3.35
C VAL A 532 -3.01 16.42 4.05
N PRO A 533 -4.27 16.74 4.41
CA PRO A 533 -5.17 15.75 4.99
C PRO A 533 -5.78 14.84 3.91
N ILE A 534 -5.91 13.55 4.23
CA ILE A 534 -6.46 12.51 3.36
C ILE A 534 -7.58 11.81 4.11
N SER A 535 -8.72 11.65 3.44
CA SER A 535 -9.90 10.96 3.93
C SER A 535 -10.01 9.58 3.28
N PHE A 536 -10.14 8.55 4.09
CA PHE A 536 -10.34 7.17 3.63
C PHE A 536 -11.78 6.77 3.85
N LYS A 537 -12.47 6.39 2.77
CA LYS A 537 -13.91 6.13 2.75
C LYS A 537 -14.21 4.76 2.15
N VAL A 538 -15.26 4.14 2.66
CA VAL A 538 -15.83 2.93 2.07
C VAL A 538 -17.09 3.32 1.28
N PRO A 539 -17.22 2.93 0.00
CA PRO A 539 -18.42 3.20 -0.78
C PRO A 539 -19.61 2.44 -0.20
N ARG A 540 -20.70 3.15 0.10
CA ARG A 540 -21.95 2.61 0.63
C ARG A 540 -23.15 3.27 -0.05
N ILE A 541 -24.25 2.52 -0.18
CA ILE A 541 -25.46 2.98 -0.88
C ILE A 541 -26.38 3.75 0.08
N LYS A 542 -26.62 3.21 1.30
CA LYS A 542 -27.53 3.79 2.30
C LYS A 542 -26.77 4.70 3.26
N MET A 543 -26.31 5.85 2.77
CA MET A 543 -25.50 6.79 3.55
C MET A 543 -26.31 7.60 4.59
N GLU A 544 -27.62 7.55 4.54
CA GLU A 544 -28.52 8.14 5.53
C GLU A 544 -28.51 7.42 6.88
N TYR A 545 -28.05 6.16 6.90
CA TYR A 545 -27.88 5.37 8.11
C TYR A 545 -26.42 5.34 8.58
N PHE A 546 -26.24 5.31 9.88
CA PHE A 546 -24.95 5.06 10.48
C PHE A 546 -24.51 3.62 10.17
N GLN A 547 -23.32 3.46 9.60
CA GLN A 547 -22.77 2.16 9.19
C GLN A 547 -22.16 1.44 10.39
N ASP A 548 -23.00 0.96 11.29
CA ASP A 548 -22.60 0.28 12.53
C ASP A 548 -21.77 -1.00 12.31
N ASP A 549 -21.83 -1.56 11.10
CA ASP A 549 -20.97 -2.66 10.68
C ASP A 549 -19.51 -2.25 10.41
N LEU A 550 -19.24 -0.96 10.10
CA LEU A 550 -17.91 -0.42 9.84
C LEU A 550 -17.33 0.34 11.03
N PHE A 551 -18.18 0.87 11.90
CA PHE A 551 -17.80 1.73 13.02
C PHE A 551 -18.15 1.08 14.36
N PRO A 552 -17.31 0.16 14.86
CA PRO A 552 -17.43 -0.30 16.24
C PRO A 552 -17.17 0.84 17.21
N GLU A 553 -17.41 0.61 18.49
CA GLU A 553 -17.00 1.54 19.53
C GLU A 553 -15.48 1.68 19.53
N THR A 554 -15.00 2.93 19.44
CA THR A 554 -13.57 3.27 19.40
C THR A 554 -13.04 3.68 20.76
N ARG A 555 -11.72 3.63 20.92
CA ARG A 555 -11.04 4.04 22.15
C ARG A 555 -11.25 5.53 22.45
N ASP A 556 -11.63 5.87 23.67
CA ASP A 556 -11.74 7.26 24.13
C ASP A 556 -10.37 7.79 24.58
N LEU A 557 -9.76 8.63 23.78
CA LEU A 557 -8.49 9.30 24.08
C LEU A 557 -8.65 10.67 24.78
N ARG A 558 -9.87 11.06 25.13
CA ARG A 558 -10.12 12.36 25.79
C ARG A 558 -9.73 12.32 27.28
N LYS A 559 -9.73 11.14 27.87
CA LYS A 559 -9.38 10.94 29.28
C LYS A 559 -8.53 9.68 29.44
N PRO A 560 -7.45 9.75 30.24
CA PRO A 560 -6.70 8.54 30.57
C PRO A 560 -7.57 7.57 31.36
N THR A 561 -7.34 6.29 31.18
CA THR A 561 -8.07 5.24 31.88
C THR A 561 -7.52 5.00 33.29
N MET A 562 -6.23 5.35 33.50
CA MET A 562 -5.56 5.24 34.79
C MET A 562 -4.45 6.29 34.91
N THR A 563 -3.96 6.54 36.12
CA THR A 563 -2.79 7.36 36.39
C THR A 563 -1.49 6.56 36.30
N SER A 564 -0.34 7.24 36.25
CA SER A 564 0.99 6.62 36.27
C SER A 564 1.16 5.71 37.48
N GLN A 565 0.80 6.20 38.66
CA GLN A 565 0.91 5.42 39.92
C GLN A 565 0.05 4.15 39.90
N GLN A 566 -1.18 4.23 39.41
CA GLN A 566 -2.06 3.06 39.29
C GLN A 566 -1.48 1.99 38.37
N TRP A 567 -0.82 2.41 37.29
CA TRP A 567 -0.16 1.47 36.40
C TRP A 567 1.07 0.84 37.04
N LEU A 568 1.90 1.65 37.72
CA LEU A 568 3.07 1.15 38.47
C LEU A 568 2.69 0.19 39.57
N ASP A 569 1.55 0.43 40.29
CA ASP A 569 1.00 -0.46 41.29
C ASP A 569 0.41 -1.78 40.74
N GLY A 570 0.49 -2.01 39.43
CA GLY A 570 0.07 -3.25 38.81
C GLY A 570 -1.39 -3.29 38.36
N LYS A 571 -2.13 -2.17 38.40
CA LYS A 571 -3.52 -2.11 37.96
C LYS A 571 -3.61 -2.31 36.44
N ASN A 572 -4.54 -3.18 35.99
CA ASN A 572 -4.91 -3.35 34.60
C ASN A 572 -6.36 -2.92 34.42
N VAL A 573 -6.59 -2.02 33.46
CA VAL A 573 -7.93 -1.51 33.16
C VAL A 573 -8.12 -1.58 31.65
N GLN A 574 -9.29 -2.01 31.22
CA GLN A 574 -9.62 -1.98 29.79
C GLN A 574 -9.84 -0.54 29.31
N ALA A 575 -9.47 -0.27 28.06
CA ALA A 575 -9.71 1.03 27.46
C ALA A 575 -11.20 1.38 27.50
N SER A 576 -11.51 2.61 27.90
CA SER A 576 -12.86 3.13 27.73
C SER A 576 -13.16 3.31 26.23
N LYS A 577 -14.37 2.88 25.82
CA LYS A 577 -14.80 2.97 24.42
C LYS A 577 -15.99 3.93 24.30
N ILE A 578 -16.09 4.58 23.15
CA ILE A 578 -17.17 5.50 22.82
C ILE A 578 -17.71 5.20 21.43
N SER A 579 -18.98 5.39 21.24
CA SER A 579 -19.60 5.33 19.93
C SER A 579 -19.31 6.61 19.14
N VAL A 580 -18.98 6.47 17.88
CA VAL A 580 -18.84 7.60 16.93
C VAL A 580 -20.14 7.89 16.16
N CYS A 581 -21.24 7.23 16.53
CA CYS A 581 -22.55 7.44 15.91
C CYS A 581 -23.05 8.86 16.17
N PRO A 582 -23.35 9.65 15.12
CA PRO A 582 -24.00 10.93 15.27
C PRO A 582 -25.41 10.77 15.88
N LYS A 583 -25.78 11.68 16.80
CA LYS A 583 -27.08 11.62 17.52
C LYS A 583 -28.32 11.64 16.63
N ASP A 584 -28.18 12.13 15.41
CA ASP A 584 -29.25 12.29 14.42
C ASP A 584 -29.31 11.16 13.38
N MET A 585 -28.40 10.17 13.47
CA MET A 585 -28.40 9.01 12.59
C MET A 585 -28.87 7.75 13.31
N LYS A 586 -29.58 6.90 12.58
CA LYS A 586 -29.95 5.56 13.06
C LYS A 586 -28.98 4.52 12.55
N PRO A 587 -28.68 3.47 13.32
CA PRO A 587 -27.84 2.37 12.85
C PRO A 587 -28.41 1.69 11.60
N LEU A 588 -27.54 1.24 10.70
CA LEU A 588 -27.94 0.49 9.50
C LEU A 588 -28.64 -0.84 9.86
N SER A 589 -28.28 -1.44 10.99
CA SER A 589 -28.94 -2.65 11.50
C SER A 589 -30.43 -2.45 11.79
N GLU A 590 -30.88 -1.21 12.09
CA GLU A 590 -32.28 -0.84 12.31
C GLU A 590 -32.99 -0.41 11.02
N ALA A 591 -32.28 -0.33 9.88
CA ALA A 591 -32.89 0.05 8.61
C ALA A 591 -33.97 -0.96 8.20
N PRO A 592 -35.10 -0.53 7.62
CA PRO A 592 -36.11 -1.43 7.10
C PRO A 592 -35.47 -2.40 6.10
N LYS A 593 -35.62 -3.70 6.36
CA LYS A 593 -35.21 -4.73 5.40
C LYS A 593 -36.13 -4.60 4.20
N GLU A 594 -35.59 -4.17 3.07
CA GLU A 594 -36.36 -4.25 1.81
C GLU A 594 -36.74 -5.71 1.61
N ALA A 595 -38.02 -5.97 1.51
CA ALA A 595 -38.49 -7.29 1.10
C ALA A 595 -37.77 -7.64 -0.22
N PRO A 596 -37.18 -8.84 -0.34
CA PRO A 596 -36.57 -9.24 -1.58
C PRO A 596 -37.58 -9.00 -2.68
N LYS A 597 -37.26 -8.13 -3.63
CA LYS A 597 -38.07 -7.95 -4.84
C LYS A 597 -38.22 -9.35 -5.40
N ALA A 598 -39.45 -9.90 -5.26
CA ALA A 598 -39.77 -11.17 -5.88
C ALA A 598 -39.33 -11.03 -7.34
N ARG A 599 -38.27 -11.77 -7.74
CA ARG A 599 -37.98 -11.91 -9.16
C ARG A 599 -39.30 -12.43 -9.73
N LYS A 600 -40.03 -11.58 -10.47
CA LYS A 600 -41.07 -12.08 -11.34
C LYS A 600 -40.37 -13.04 -12.29
N TYR A 601 -40.39 -14.31 -11.92
CA TYR A 601 -40.27 -15.37 -12.90
C TYR A 601 -41.53 -15.15 -13.76
N GLU A 602 -41.39 -14.46 -14.87
CA GLU A 602 -42.31 -14.60 -15.95
C GLU A 602 -42.23 -16.06 -16.31
N SER A 603 -43.30 -16.79 -15.94
CA SER A 603 -43.43 -18.18 -16.35
C SER A 603 -43.29 -18.17 -17.88
N TYR A 604 -42.34 -18.94 -18.35
CA TYR A 604 -42.12 -19.15 -19.77
C TYR A 604 -43.43 -19.63 -20.40
N ASP A 605 -44.15 -18.71 -21.06
CA ASP A 605 -45.34 -19.00 -21.80
C ASP A 605 -44.93 -19.33 -23.24
N PRO A 606 -45.00 -20.59 -23.68
CA PRO A 606 -44.63 -20.99 -25.02
C PRO A 606 -45.38 -20.27 -26.12
N SER A 607 -46.54 -19.64 -25.79
CA SER A 607 -47.36 -18.88 -26.74
C SER A 607 -46.78 -17.53 -27.14
N THR A 608 -45.70 -17.05 -26.45
CA THR A 608 -45.02 -15.78 -26.75
C THR A 608 -43.79 -15.95 -27.63
N TYR A 609 -43.55 -17.14 -28.17
CA TYR A 609 -42.45 -17.35 -29.09
C TYR A 609 -42.79 -16.76 -30.45
N LYS A 610 -42.38 -15.53 -30.68
CA LYS A 610 -42.40 -14.94 -32.02
C LYS A 610 -41.49 -15.79 -32.93
N THR A 611 -42.05 -16.25 -34.04
CA THR A 611 -41.29 -16.95 -35.07
C THR A 611 -40.14 -16.06 -35.59
N ASP A 612 -39.09 -16.65 -36.14
CA ASP A 612 -37.96 -15.89 -36.70
C ASP A 612 -38.42 -14.95 -37.84
N GLU A 613 -39.57 -15.24 -38.48
CA GLU A 613 -40.21 -14.40 -39.46
C GLU A 613 -40.86 -13.16 -38.82
N GLU A 614 -41.58 -13.32 -37.69
CA GLU A 614 -42.20 -12.22 -36.95
C GLU A 614 -41.12 -11.28 -36.33
N LYS A 615 -39.99 -11.83 -35.84
CA LYS A 615 -38.86 -11.03 -35.38
C LYS A 615 -38.22 -10.22 -36.51
N LYS A 616 -38.16 -10.79 -37.70
CA LYS A 616 -37.61 -10.15 -38.90
C LYS A 616 -38.54 -9.04 -39.40
N GLU A 617 -39.85 -9.25 -39.33
CA GLU A 617 -40.84 -8.22 -39.66
C GLU A 617 -40.85 -7.06 -38.65
N GLU A 618 -40.74 -7.36 -37.35
CA GLU A 618 -40.64 -6.35 -36.30
C GLU A 618 -39.32 -5.53 -36.42
N LEU A 619 -38.23 -6.18 -36.81
CA LEU A 619 -36.93 -5.51 -37.07
C LEU A 619 -37.02 -4.62 -38.33
N LEU A 620 -37.69 -5.10 -39.38
CA LEU A 620 -37.92 -4.34 -40.60
C LEU A 620 -38.87 -3.16 -40.35
N ALA A 621 -39.93 -3.33 -39.54
CA ALA A 621 -40.81 -2.26 -39.14
C ALA A 621 -40.10 -1.23 -38.25
N ALA A 622 -39.21 -1.65 -37.34
CA ALA A 622 -38.41 -0.75 -36.52
C ALA A 622 -37.36 0.01 -37.36
N MET A 623 -36.81 -0.61 -38.40
CA MET A 623 -35.92 0.04 -39.36
C MET A 623 -36.68 1.02 -40.26
N SER A 624 -37.89 0.66 -40.73
CA SER A 624 -38.77 1.52 -41.52
C SER A 624 -39.18 2.75 -40.71
N ASN A 625 -39.61 2.59 -39.47
CA ASN A 625 -39.90 3.71 -38.55
C ASN A 625 -38.71 4.60 -38.21
N ARG A 626 -37.48 4.11 -38.37
CA ARG A 626 -36.24 4.92 -38.26
C ARG A 626 -35.90 5.65 -39.56
N LEU A 627 -36.36 5.15 -40.71
CA LEU A 627 -36.16 5.76 -42.01
C LEU A 627 -37.24 6.78 -42.36
N ASP A 628 -38.44 6.73 -41.68
CA ASP A 628 -39.52 7.73 -41.80
C ASP A 628 -39.28 9.02 -40.98
N LEU A 629 -38.02 9.29 -40.59
CA LEU A 629 -37.61 10.56 -40.02
C LEU A 629 -37.22 11.59 -41.10
N ASP A 630 -37.96 11.68 -42.22
CA ASP A 630 -38.10 12.90 -43.03
C ASP A 630 -39.20 13.81 -42.42
N LYS A 631 -39.10 14.13 -41.15
CA LYS A 631 -39.64 15.35 -40.61
C LYS A 631 -38.62 16.44 -40.84
N GLU A 632 -39.01 17.39 -41.70
CA GLU A 632 -38.33 18.68 -41.82
C GLU A 632 -38.05 19.19 -40.42
N LEU A 633 -36.79 19.42 -40.08
CA LEU A 633 -36.41 20.15 -38.90
C LEU A 633 -37.10 21.49 -38.97
N GLU A 634 -38.02 21.81 -38.07
CA GLU A 634 -38.49 23.17 -37.83
C GLU A 634 -37.20 23.99 -37.61
N GLN A 635 -36.86 24.81 -38.61
CA GLN A 635 -35.88 25.85 -38.47
C GLN A 635 -36.41 26.78 -37.39
N ASP A 636 -35.66 26.91 -36.28
CA ASP A 636 -35.86 27.99 -35.34
C ASP A 636 -35.85 29.29 -36.12
N THR A 637 -37.01 29.90 -36.22
CA THR A 637 -37.15 31.24 -36.78
C THR A 637 -36.50 32.17 -35.76
N MET A 638 -35.41 32.82 -36.15
CA MET A 638 -34.72 33.84 -35.35
C MET A 638 -35.54 35.14 -35.20
N GLU A 639 -36.84 35.06 -35.06
CA GLU A 639 -37.72 36.17 -34.71
C GLU A 639 -37.79 36.32 -33.21
N GLY A 640 -37.03 37.28 -32.68
CA GLY A 640 -37.11 37.69 -31.28
C GLY A 640 -35.76 37.75 -30.51
N VAL A 641 -34.63 37.66 -31.20
CA VAL A 641 -33.33 37.92 -30.58
C VAL A 641 -32.81 39.27 -31.05
N ASP A 642 -32.73 40.25 -30.16
CA ASP A 642 -32.14 41.55 -30.45
C ASP A 642 -30.64 41.40 -30.77
N GLU A 643 -30.15 42.15 -31.77
CA GLU A 643 -28.77 42.12 -32.27
C GLU A 643 -27.70 42.53 -31.22
N ASP A 644 -28.11 42.98 -30.02
CA ASP A 644 -27.21 43.49 -28.96
C ASP A 644 -26.78 42.43 -27.93
N GLU A 645 -27.13 41.15 -28.09
CA GLU A 645 -26.72 40.06 -27.18
C GLU A 645 -25.48 39.28 -27.62
N TRP A 646 -24.76 39.76 -28.64
CA TRP A 646 -23.53 39.16 -29.16
C TRP A 646 -22.31 40.06 -29.02
N ASP A 647 -22.04 40.61 -27.81
CA ASP A 647 -20.71 41.18 -27.48
C ASP A 647 -20.20 40.61 -26.15
#